data_90045c76518c2bd29923617b096c285b
#
_entry.id   90045c76518c2bd29923617b096c285b
#
_cell.length_a   1.000
_cell.length_b   1.000
_cell.length_c   1.000
_cell.angle_alpha   90.00
_cell.angle_beta   90.00
_cell.angle_gamma   90.00
#
_symmetry.space_group_name_H-M   'P 1'
#
loop_
_entity.id
_entity.type
_entity.pdbx_description
1 polymer ?
#
loop_
_entity_poly.entity_id
_entity_poly.type
_entity_poly.pdbx_seq_one_letter_code
_entity_poly.pdbx_strand_id
1 'polypeptide(L)'
;MKVSVIVPVCNNEKNLAQTLSSLKAQKLKSMEVIIVDDASTDSSAAIAGRFVSTAKNFSLLRLDGRGTAAARNAGIEAAKGKYIAFLNAGDSYTENFLMSMCDTAERYSAELTVGKMRSIDEFGTHKFSSAGALAKRGLTDRYDFDLIWNPSLSNKLFLRSKLAESGLRLSDCGAVQEAVFSLSFAFGSDIIACCPKGSTELAVHVFDEEHAAGLFDFECYLHGYELIRKRAAESFEKSLALAQTDFERSELKRRSSSYTDEVILKELTVLLYRYYRRIHFLKPDETKNVTQAVMRLSAELSENAFKSFITMNSDIFVDGVLADSTAKLMDNPQFTVAVRGINSPGELNSLMATVFRQTMPAFELIINRALESMLDPVYAGRECIRFIEGASPADFRNTALEYARAKYIIFIDRACLLDPKALQRNYKVLRYNKQIGFTTTPLARFIDGHVREYRFCSASFLRNSEAISIAGAPLFPFDLFLSNKFFKVSHLRGIKFSFTDNETVDAYTLYRNSFFRKMPRHCVYLTATESSLLASLKESRDLLPPECGELYDREKRLYRRIVSHPDSSISLKLTLAKKRIQYGIISAFYRLFSVLPLKKRVVFYTQNDSEQMGENMRLVFEAVGDIKKTVIAVRPKSRPTLRIMRLLLTSKVIVTDGYMDFLLRYKLRDSQFLLQLWNSAGAFKRFGLDAESRHSRIEEMKLHEQYSAVCVTSPECRQYYSHAFGISRDKILSLGRPDTDLLLSVAGRQALRDKMLKKHPLLKGKRIYLYCPTFREANGRKIRFEPDIDWLSLENSLGDDEIFIIHRHPVMREDLLHGKFYPNVKDYTNEPLNELLSVADVLITDYSSVMFDAVLMDIPIVFYCPDIKNYARDFYLRYPADLPGEAVESFDELLSTVRAAGDGGIDPRAEDFRRRQLSACDGHSTQRVAELITEKLK
;
A
#
# COMPACT_ATOMS: atom_id res chain seq x y z
N MET A 1 -41.87 -9.91 -0.96
CA MET A 1 -40.81 -9.15 -0.25
C MET A 1 -39.45 -9.64 -0.72
N LYS A 2 -38.57 -8.72 -1.28
CA LYS A 2 -37.25 -9.11 -1.75
C LYS A 2 -36.22 -9.05 -0.61
N VAL A 3 -36.23 -8.00 0.20
CA VAL A 3 -35.23 -7.79 1.23
C VAL A 3 -35.89 -7.41 2.58
N SER A 4 -35.39 -8.00 3.66
CA SER A 4 -35.59 -7.51 5.02
C SER A 4 -34.30 -6.85 5.49
N VAL A 5 -34.35 -5.57 5.83
CA VAL A 5 -33.22 -4.83 6.41
C VAL A 5 -33.39 -4.77 7.93
N ILE A 6 -32.42 -5.32 8.65
CA ILE A 6 -32.41 -5.37 10.12
C ILE A 6 -31.53 -4.24 10.64
N VAL A 7 -32.11 -3.39 11.51
CA VAL A 7 -31.43 -2.23 12.10
C VAL A 7 -31.44 -2.38 13.64
N PRO A 8 -30.35 -2.90 14.23
CA PRO A 8 -30.24 -2.93 15.70
C PRO A 8 -29.98 -1.52 16.23
N VAL A 9 -30.66 -1.16 17.31
CA VAL A 9 -30.56 0.16 17.94
C VAL A 9 -30.46 0.03 19.47
N CYS A 10 -29.47 0.75 20.04
CA CYS A 10 -29.37 0.97 21.48
C CYS A 10 -28.68 2.33 21.68
N ASN A 11 -29.37 3.28 22.29
CA ASN A 11 -28.86 4.61 22.62
C ASN A 11 -28.12 5.32 21.45
N ASN A 12 -28.79 5.50 20.32
CA ASN A 12 -28.21 6.10 19.11
C ASN A 12 -29.08 7.24 18.54
N GLU A 13 -29.65 8.11 19.42
CA GLU A 13 -30.52 9.20 19.01
C GLU A 13 -29.88 10.17 18.00
N LYS A 14 -28.56 10.39 18.09
CA LYS A 14 -27.81 11.34 17.23
C LYS A 14 -27.79 10.92 15.76
N ASN A 15 -27.72 9.62 15.46
CA ASN A 15 -27.41 9.14 14.11
C ASN A 15 -28.54 8.29 13.49
N LEU A 16 -29.47 7.77 14.29
CA LEU A 16 -30.52 6.86 13.84
C LEU A 16 -31.41 7.47 12.73
N ALA A 17 -31.75 8.75 12.86
CA ALA A 17 -32.59 9.43 11.87
C ALA A 17 -31.97 9.46 10.46
N GLN A 18 -30.64 9.59 10.35
CA GLN A 18 -29.90 9.54 9.09
C GLN A 18 -29.99 8.15 8.47
N THR A 19 -29.75 7.11 9.27
CA THR A 19 -29.85 5.70 8.84
C THR A 19 -31.23 5.39 8.26
N LEU A 20 -32.29 5.68 9.01
CA LEU A 20 -33.66 5.39 8.61
C LEU A 20 -34.09 6.24 7.39
N SER A 21 -33.61 7.47 7.25
CA SER A 21 -33.83 8.30 6.07
C SER A 21 -33.16 7.69 4.82
N SER A 22 -31.96 7.14 4.95
CA SER A 22 -31.26 6.46 3.84
C SER A 22 -32.01 5.21 3.37
N LEU A 23 -32.66 4.49 4.29
CA LEU A 23 -33.49 3.33 3.98
C LEU A 23 -34.82 3.75 3.32
N LYS A 24 -35.45 4.84 3.77
CA LYS A 24 -36.64 5.41 3.15
C LYS A 24 -36.38 5.89 1.71
N ALA A 25 -35.17 6.36 1.42
CA ALA A 25 -34.72 6.82 0.10
C ALA A 25 -34.40 5.70 -0.90
N GLN A 26 -34.40 4.43 -0.46
CA GLN A 26 -34.07 3.32 -1.36
C GLN A 26 -35.06 3.19 -2.53
N LYS A 27 -34.52 2.94 -3.74
CA LYS A 27 -35.34 2.75 -4.95
C LYS A 27 -36.01 1.36 -5.03
N LEU A 28 -35.53 0.39 -4.26
CA LEU A 28 -36.16 -0.93 -4.13
C LEU A 28 -37.45 -0.82 -3.32
N LYS A 29 -38.60 -0.98 -3.95
CA LYS A 29 -39.92 -0.87 -3.30
C LYS A 29 -40.33 -2.14 -2.54
N SER A 30 -39.80 -3.30 -2.94
CA SER A 30 -40.14 -4.60 -2.35
C SER A 30 -39.22 -4.93 -1.18
N MET A 31 -39.15 -4.04 -0.19
CA MET A 31 -38.34 -4.22 1.03
C MET A 31 -39.15 -3.90 2.29
N GLU A 32 -38.72 -4.50 3.40
CA GLU A 32 -39.15 -4.13 4.76
C GLU A 32 -37.93 -3.72 5.59
N VAL A 33 -38.16 -2.88 6.58
CA VAL A 33 -37.18 -2.44 7.56
C VAL A 33 -37.65 -2.86 8.94
N ILE A 34 -36.85 -3.68 9.61
CA ILE A 34 -37.12 -4.17 10.97
C ILE A 34 -36.15 -3.46 11.91
N ILE A 35 -36.65 -2.47 12.63
CA ILE A 35 -35.88 -1.76 13.64
C ILE A 35 -36.01 -2.58 14.93
N VAL A 36 -34.88 -2.92 15.55
CA VAL A 36 -34.86 -3.68 16.81
C VAL A 36 -34.24 -2.81 17.89
N ASP A 37 -35.06 -2.24 18.72
CA ASP A 37 -34.68 -1.40 19.86
C ASP A 37 -34.37 -2.28 21.07
N ASP A 38 -33.10 -2.29 21.47
CA ASP A 38 -32.60 -3.10 22.58
C ASP A 38 -32.49 -2.25 23.87
N ALA A 39 -33.63 -1.92 24.43
CA ALA A 39 -33.80 -1.15 25.67
C ALA A 39 -33.12 0.25 25.65
N SER A 40 -33.30 1.02 24.59
CA SER A 40 -32.76 2.40 24.54
C SER A 40 -33.42 3.28 25.62
N THR A 41 -32.58 4.05 26.33
CA THR A 41 -32.97 5.02 27.38
C THR A 41 -32.99 6.47 26.88
N ASP A 42 -32.49 6.69 25.65
CA ASP A 42 -32.50 7.99 24.96
C ASP A 42 -33.71 8.14 24.00
N SER A 43 -33.70 9.15 23.13
CA SER A 43 -34.78 9.39 22.16
C SER A 43 -34.83 8.40 21.00
N SER A 44 -33.99 7.36 20.95
CA SER A 44 -33.94 6.41 19.84
C SER A 44 -35.26 5.72 19.54
N ALA A 45 -35.96 5.22 20.58
CA ALA A 45 -37.25 4.57 20.43
C ALA A 45 -38.32 5.53 19.87
N ALA A 46 -38.31 6.81 20.27
CA ALA A 46 -39.23 7.83 19.75
C ALA A 46 -38.93 8.17 18.27
N ILE A 47 -37.65 8.22 17.89
CA ILE A 47 -37.24 8.43 16.50
C ILE A 47 -37.72 7.24 15.64
N ALA A 48 -37.45 5.99 16.05
CA ALA A 48 -37.91 4.79 15.35
C ALA A 48 -39.45 4.80 15.18
N GLY A 49 -40.20 5.11 16.21
CA GLY A 49 -41.66 5.20 16.21
C GLY A 49 -42.20 6.18 15.14
N ARG A 50 -41.54 7.33 14.95
CA ARG A 50 -41.91 8.30 13.91
C ARG A 50 -41.73 7.75 12.49
N PHE A 51 -40.69 6.96 12.25
CA PHE A 51 -40.52 6.34 10.94
C PHE A 51 -41.54 5.23 10.69
N VAL A 52 -41.84 4.39 11.68
CA VAL A 52 -42.88 3.36 11.61
C VAL A 52 -44.27 3.96 11.32
N SER A 53 -44.61 5.09 11.92
CA SER A 53 -45.91 5.76 11.69
C SER A 53 -46.02 6.38 10.29
N THR A 54 -44.90 6.71 9.66
CA THR A 54 -44.90 7.41 8.34
C THR A 54 -44.58 6.50 7.15
N ALA A 55 -44.15 5.26 7.38
CA ALA A 55 -43.77 4.34 6.33
C ALA A 55 -44.24 2.90 6.63
N LYS A 56 -45.23 2.40 5.84
CA LYS A 56 -45.88 1.11 6.03
C LYS A 56 -44.96 -0.13 6.00
N ASN A 57 -43.76 0.02 5.44
CA ASN A 57 -42.76 -1.04 5.34
C ASN A 57 -41.71 -1.01 6.46
N PHE A 58 -41.90 -0.17 7.48
CA PHE A 58 -41.07 -0.12 8.70
C PHE A 58 -41.83 -0.74 9.88
N SER A 59 -41.11 -1.52 10.65
CA SER A 59 -41.61 -2.12 11.89
C SER A 59 -40.62 -1.93 13.04
N LEU A 60 -41.08 -1.93 14.26
CA LEU A 60 -40.28 -1.79 15.46
C LEU A 60 -40.51 -3.01 16.38
N LEU A 61 -39.41 -3.70 16.70
CA LEU A 61 -39.34 -4.72 17.75
C LEU A 61 -38.66 -4.10 18.97
N ARG A 62 -39.05 -4.49 20.17
CA ARG A 62 -38.42 -4.05 21.43
C ARG A 62 -37.91 -5.27 22.19
N LEU A 63 -36.69 -5.16 22.68
CA LEU A 63 -36.04 -6.14 23.56
C LEU A 63 -35.69 -5.51 24.91
N ASP A 64 -35.28 -6.34 25.83
CA ASP A 64 -35.02 -5.98 27.24
C ASP A 64 -33.50 -5.87 27.53
N GLY A 65 -32.71 -5.35 26.60
CA GLY A 65 -31.26 -5.15 26.79
C GLY A 65 -30.44 -6.44 26.69
N ARG A 66 -30.64 -7.22 25.65
CA ARG A 66 -29.97 -8.53 25.41
C ARG A 66 -28.70 -8.43 24.54
N GLY A 67 -28.32 -7.25 24.13
CA GLY A 67 -27.16 -6.97 23.31
C GLY A 67 -27.42 -7.07 21.82
N THR A 68 -26.49 -6.51 21.04
CA THR A 68 -26.61 -6.35 19.59
C THR A 68 -26.77 -7.68 18.82
N ALA A 69 -26.14 -8.77 19.30
CA ALA A 69 -26.29 -10.10 18.70
C ALA A 69 -27.73 -10.60 18.81
N ALA A 70 -28.34 -10.49 19.99
CA ALA A 70 -29.73 -10.84 20.22
C ALA A 70 -30.68 -9.99 19.38
N ALA A 71 -30.43 -8.69 19.30
CA ALA A 71 -31.24 -7.78 18.47
C ALA A 71 -31.20 -8.17 16.98
N ARG A 72 -30.03 -8.50 16.43
CA ARG A 72 -29.92 -8.98 15.06
C ARG A 72 -30.62 -10.33 14.86
N ASN A 73 -30.49 -11.26 15.80
CA ASN A 73 -31.16 -12.58 15.72
C ASN A 73 -32.70 -12.44 15.78
N ALA A 74 -33.24 -11.60 16.63
CA ALA A 74 -34.68 -11.29 16.65
C ALA A 74 -35.16 -10.70 15.31
N GLY A 75 -34.33 -9.83 14.69
CA GLY A 75 -34.58 -9.32 13.34
C GLY A 75 -34.56 -10.41 12.28
N ILE A 76 -33.65 -11.39 12.36
CA ILE A 76 -33.57 -12.53 11.44
C ILE A 76 -34.85 -13.37 11.54
N GLU A 77 -35.34 -13.61 12.72
CA GLU A 77 -36.58 -14.40 12.98
C GLU A 77 -37.81 -13.70 12.43
N ALA A 78 -37.88 -12.36 12.55
CA ALA A 78 -39.01 -11.57 12.05
C ALA A 78 -38.97 -11.33 10.52
N ALA A 79 -37.85 -11.59 9.88
CA ALA A 79 -37.62 -11.29 8.47
C ALA A 79 -38.46 -12.15 7.52
N LYS A 80 -39.13 -11.52 6.55
CA LYS A 80 -39.98 -12.15 5.53
C LYS A 80 -39.37 -12.08 4.13
N GLY A 81 -38.34 -11.27 3.93
CA GLY A 81 -37.69 -11.08 2.63
C GLY A 81 -36.96 -12.34 2.14
N LYS A 82 -36.81 -12.46 0.82
CA LYS A 82 -35.98 -13.50 0.20
C LYS A 82 -34.52 -13.39 0.68
N TYR A 83 -34.05 -12.15 0.87
CA TYR A 83 -32.70 -11.84 1.35
C TYR A 83 -32.78 -11.03 2.66
N ILE A 84 -31.72 -11.16 3.45
CA ILE A 84 -31.51 -10.39 4.67
C ILE A 84 -30.31 -9.46 4.49
N ALA A 85 -30.46 -8.21 4.90
CA ALA A 85 -29.42 -7.22 5.02
C ALA A 85 -29.38 -6.65 6.44
N PHE A 86 -28.21 -6.19 6.87
CA PHE A 86 -28.03 -5.52 8.18
C PHE A 86 -27.48 -4.11 7.95
N LEU A 87 -27.96 -3.17 8.75
CA LEU A 87 -27.43 -1.81 8.74
C LEU A 87 -27.37 -1.29 10.17
N ASN A 88 -26.19 -0.87 10.62
CA ASN A 88 -26.02 -0.33 11.97
C ASN A 88 -26.57 1.11 12.03
N ALA A 89 -27.07 1.51 13.19
CA ALA A 89 -27.45 2.90 13.42
C ALA A 89 -26.20 3.81 13.32
N GLY A 90 -26.27 4.82 12.45
CA GLY A 90 -25.13 5.64 12.04
C GLY A 90 -24.68 5.39 10.60
N ASP A 91 -24.78 4.14 10.12
CA ASP A 91 -24.45 3.81 8.72
C ASP A 91 -25.57 4.20 7.75
N SER A 92 -25.26 4.33 6.47
CA SER A 92 -26.23 4.64 5.43
C SER A 92 -26.04 3.83 4.15
N TYR A 93 -27.10 3.68 3.38
CA TYR A 93 -27.06 3.12 2.03
C TYR A 93 -27.24 4.22 0.97
N THR A 94 -26.45 4.15 -0.10
CA THR A 94 -26.76 4.95 -1.31
C THR A 94 -28.09 4.49 -1.94
N GLU A 95 -28.84 5.39 -2.56
CA GLU A 95 -30.25 5.17 -3.01
C GLU A 95 -30.47 3.89 -3.86
N ASN A 96 -29.49 3.48 -4.64
CA ASN A 96 -29.57 2.31 -5.52
C ASN A 96 -28.97 1.04 -4.92
N PHE A 97 -28.46 1.07 -3.69
CA PHE A 97 -27.65 -0.02 -3.14
C PHE A 97 -28.43 -1.34 -3.09
N LEU A 98 -29.55 -1.38 -2.40
CA LEU A 98 -30.34 -2.61 -2.25
C LEU A 98 -30.88 -3.16 -3.58
N MET A 99 -31.28 -2.29 -4.49
CA MET A 99 -31.71 -2.70 -5.83
C MET A 99 -30.57 -3.38 -6.59
N SER A 100 -29.38 -2.77 -6.61
CA SER A 100 -28.21 -3.32 -7.28
C SER A 100 -27.72 -4.63 -6.66
N MET A 101 -27.80 -4.75 -5.33
CA MET A 101 -27.47 -5.98 -4.60
C MET A 101 -28.41 -7.12 -4.97
N CYS A 102 -29.74 -6.86 -5.00
CA CYS A 102 -30.74 -7.85 -5.42
C CYS A 102 -30.56 -8.29 -6.86
N ASP A 103 -30.37 -7.34 -7.78
CA ASP A 103 -30.16 -7.65 -9.21
C ASP A 103 -28.91 -8.52 -9.40
N THR A 104 -27.86 -8.25 -8.62
CA THR A 104 -26.64 -9.05 -8.64
C THR A 104 -26.89 -10.46 -8.05
N ALA A 105 -27.55 -10.55 -6.89
CA ALA A 105 -27.92 -11.80 -6.25
C ALA A 105 -28.76 -12.70 -7.16
N GLU A 106 -29.79 -12.13 -7.80
CA GLU A 106 -30.68 -12.85 -8.70
C GLU A 106 -29.99 -13.29 -9.99
N ARG A 107 -29.12 -12.41 -10.57
CA ARG A 107 -28.36 -12.73 -11.79
C ARG A 107 -27.48 -13.95 -11.65
N TYR A 108 -26.82 -14.08 -10.52
CA TYR A 108 -25.87 -15.17 -10.25
C TYR A 108 -26.47 -16.29 -9.40
N SER A 109 -27.73 -16.18 -8.99
CA SER A 109 -28.36 -17.08 -8.00
C SER A 109 -27.52 -17.18 -6.71
N ALA A 110 -26.95 -16.05 -6.28
CA ALA A 110 -25.98 -16.02 -5.21
C ALA A 110 -26.63 -16.22 -3.84
N GLU A 111 -25.96 -17.01 -2.98
CA GLU A 111 -26.33 -17.20 -1.58
C GLU A 111 -25.83 -16.04 -0.73
N LEU A 112 -24.65 -15.52 -1.06
CA LEU A 112 -24.07 -14.30 -0.45
C LEU A 112 -23.75 -13.30 -1.55
N THR A 113 -24.18 -12.04 -1.35
CA THR A 113 -23.77 -10.95 -2.23
C THR A 113 -23.01 -9.91 -1.41
N VAL A 114 -21.85 -9.48 -1.90
CA VAL A 114 -20.97 -8.51 -1.25
C VAL A 114 -20.95 -7.22 -2.04
N GLY A 115 -21.29 -6.11 -1.40
CA GLY A 115 -21.33 -4.78 -2.00
C GLY A 115 -20.11 -3.94 -1.68
N LYS A 116 -20.00 -2.77 -2.31
CA LYS A 116 -18.99 -1.76 -1.95
C LYS A 116 -19.27 -1.17 -0.58
N MET A 117 -18.19 -0.75 0.08
CA MET A 117 -18.23 -0.06 1.35
C MET A 117 -17.31 1.17 1.33
N ARG A 118 -17.76 2.26 1.89
CA ARG A 118 -17.00 3.50 2.10
C ARG A 118 -17.01 3.83 3.57
N SER A 119 -15.95 4.45 4.08
CA SER A 119 -15.99 5.11 5.39
C SER A 119 -16.10 6.61 5.19
N ILE A 120 -16.98 7.23 5.95
CA ILE A 120 -17.09 8.68 6.10
C ILE A 120 -16.56 9.01 7.48
N ASP A 121 -15.53 9.82 7.54
CA ASP A 121 -14.98 10.33 8.77
C ASP A 121 -15.18 11.85 8.85
N GLU A 122 -14.84 12.48 9.97
CA GLU A 122 -14.95 13.93 10.18
C GLU A 122 -14.14 14.75 9.20
N PHE A 123 -13.22 14.10 8.46
CA PHE A 123 -12.40 14.73 7.42
C PHE A 123 -13.12 14.79 6.06
N GLY A 124 -14.33 14.24 5.95
CA GLY A 124 -15.06 14.13 4.70
C GLY A 124 -14.38 13.23 3.65
N THR A 125 -13.38 12.45 4.06
CA THR A 125 -12.60 11.62 3.17
C THR A 125 -13.28 10.26 3.03
N HIS A 126 -13.81 9.99 1.85
CA HIS A 126 -14.35 8.67 1.52
C HIS A 126 -13.20 7.68 1.32
N LYS A 127 -12.95 6.84 2.30
CA LYS A 127 -11.98 5.74 2.19
C LYS A 127 -12.68 4.51 1.64
N PHE A 128 -12.21 4.01 0.51
CA PHE A 128 -12.66 2.72 0.00
C PHE A 128 -11.99 1.61 0.80
N SER A 129 -12.80 0.72 1.39
CA SER A 129 -12.29 -0.51 2.01
C SER A 129 -11.95 -1.57 0.94
N SER A 130 -11.34 -2.69 1.38
CA SER A 130 -11.09 -3.90 0.57
C SER A 130 -12.33 -4.39 -0.21
N ALA A 131 -13.53 -4.12 0.28
CA ALA A 131 -14.79 -4.37 -0.43
C ALA A 131 -14.84 -3.74 -1.85
N GLY A 132 -14.08 -2.69 -2.10
CA GLY A 132 -13.95 -2.11 -3.44
C GLY A 132 -13.21 -3.01 -4.44
N ALA A 133 -12.31 -3.87 -3.97
CA ALA A 133 -11.61 -4.85 -4.80
C ALA A 133 -12.54 -6.03 -5.15
N LEU A 134 -13.25 -6.58 -4.16
CA LEU A 134 -14.25 -7.63 -4.35
C LEU A 134 -15.33 -7.23 -5.34
N ALA A 135 -15.88 -6.02 -5.20
CA ALA A 135 -16.99 -5.54 -6.01
C ALA A 135 -16.72 -5.50 -7.53
N LYS A 136 -15.46 -5.64 -7.96
CA LYS A 136 -15.07 -5.65 -9.38
C LYS A 136 -15.02 -7.05 -10.00
N ARG A 137 -15.11 -8.11 -9.20
CA ARG A 137 -14.86 -9.49 -9.64
C ARG A 137 -16.06 -10.20 -10.26
N GLY A 138 -17.27 -9.73 -9.95
CA GLY A 138 -18.54 -10.40 -10.36
C GLY A 138 -18.85 -11.62 -9.48
N LEU A 139 -18.01 -12.64 -9.49
CA LEU A 139 -18.05 -13.79 -8.58
C LEU A 139 -16.75 -13.93 -7.80
N THR A 140 -16.82 -14.50 -6.60
CA THR A 140 -15.64 -14.79 -5.78
C THR A 140 -15.77 -16.14 -5.09
N ASP A 141 -14.66 -16.64 -4.59
CA ASP A 141 -14.54 -17.90 -3.86
C ASP A 141 -14.76 -17.68 -2.35
N ARG A 142 -15.29 -18.69 -1.65
CA ARG A 142 -15.51 -18.68 -0.20
C ARG A 142 -14.22 -18.51 0.62
N TYR A 143 -13.07 -18.83 0.03
CA TYR A 143 -11.74 -18.68 0.62
C TYR A 143 -10.99 -17.46 0.07
N ASP A 144 -11.70 -16.47 -0.46
CA ASP A 144 -11.09 -15.20 -0.88
C ASP A 144 -10.60 -14.39 0.32
N PHE A 145 -9.33 -14.01 0.34
CA PHE A 145 -8.72 -13.24 1.42
C PHE A 145 -9.39 -11.88 1.65
N ASP A 146 -9.91 -11.24 0.59
CA ASP A 146 -10.62 -9.96 0.73
C ASP A 146 -11.92 -10.09 1.55
N LEU A 147 -12.51 -11.30 1.69
CA LEU A 147 -13.63 -11.53 2.59
C LEU A 147 -13.20 -11.43 4.06
N ILE A 148 -12.00 -11.94 4.41
CA ILE A 148 -11.42 -11.83 5.76
C ILE A 148 -11.26 -10.34 6.14
N TRP A 149 -10.79 -9.52 5.19
CA TRP A 149 -10.56 -8.08 5.41
C TRP A 149 -11.84 -7.22 5.32
N ASN A 150 -12.97 -7.83 4.97
CA ASN A 150 -14.27 -7.20 4.87
C ASN A 150 -15.33 -7.92 5.72
N PRO A 151 -15.20 -7.92 7.06
CA PRO A 151 -16.09 -8.69 7.93
C PRO A 151 -17.47 -8.04 8.15
N SER A 152 -17.68 -6.76 7.81
CA SER A 152 -18.93 -6.05 8.10
C SER A 152 -20.15 -6.74 7.48
N LEU A 153 -21.25 -6.73 8.21
CA LEU A 153 -22.56 -7.17 7.72
C LEU A 153 -23.25 -6.11 6.84
N SER A 154 -22.93 -4.82 7.05
CA SER A 154 -23.67 -3.70 6.44
C SER A 154 -23.59 -3.65 4.92
N ASN A 155 -22.58 -4.27 4.30
CA ASN A 155 -22.44 -4.33 2.85
C ASN A 155 -22.73 -5.72 2.24
N LYS A 156 -23.48 -6.55 2.97
CA LYS A 156 -23.78 -7.92 2.54
C LYS A 156 -25.27 -8.17 2.43
N LEU A 157 -25.64 -9.07 1.53
CA LEU A 157 -26.98 -9.58 1.34
C LEU A 157 -26.95 -11.10 1.44
N PHE A 158 -27.69 -11.65 2.38
CA PHE A 158 -27.71 -13.06 2.74
C PHE A 158 -28.99 -13.72 2.23
N LEU A 159 -28.90 -14.85 1.55
CA LEU A 159 -30.08 -15.62 1.15
C LEU A 159 -30.74 -16.23 2.40
N ARG A 160 -31.98 -15.82 2.69
CA ARG A 160 -32.68 -16.22 3.93
C ARG A 160 -32.91 -17.72 4.07
N SER A 161 -33.26 -18.42 2.98
CA SER A 161 -33.42 -19.88 2.99
C SER A 161 -32.12 -20.60 3.38
N LYS A 162 -30.98 -20.19 2.82
CA LYS A 162 -29.66 -20.74 3.17
C LYS A 162 -29.28 -20.44 4.61
N LEU A 163 -29.62 -19.25 5.10
CA LEU A 163 -29.39 -18.87 6.50
C LEU A 163 -30.24 -19.72 7.46
N ALA A 164 -31.49 -19.98 7.11
CA ALA A 164 -32.38 -20.84 7.89
C ALA A 164 -31.88 -22.29 7.88
N GLU A 165 -31.49 -22.81 6.72
CA GLU A 165 -30.94 -24.17 6.55
C GLU A 165 -29.65 -24.38 7.35
N SER A 166 -28.75 -23.39 7.35
CA SER A 166 -27.49 -23.44 8.11
C SER A 166 -27.67 -23.38 9.63
N GLY A 167 -28.80 -22.91 10.11
CA GLY A 167 -29.06 -22.66 11.54
C GLY A 167 -28.14 -21.57 12.14
N LEU A 168 -27.39 -20.83 11.31
CA LEU A 168 -26.41 -19.86 11.77
C LEU A 168 -27.09 -18.68 12.48
N ARG A 169 -26.56 -18.32 13.65
CA ARG A 169 -26.98 -17.15 14.44
C ARG A 169 -25.78 -16.35 14.88
N LEU A 170 -25.98 -15.06 15.10
CA LEU A 170 -24.95 -14.23 15.72
C LEU A 170 -24.77 -14.66 17.17
N SER A 171 -23.52 -14.85 17.56
CA SER A 171 -23.09 -15.09 18.95
C SER A 171 -22.55 -13.80 19.54
N ASP A 172 -22.61 -13.68 20.84
CA ASP A 172 -22.04 -12.53 21.54
C ASP A 172 -20.52 -12.70 21.68
N CYS A 173 -19.84 -12.45 20.58
CA CYS A 173 -18.38 -12.43 20.48
C CYS A 173 -17.85 -10.99 20.43
N GLY A 174 -18.52 -10.05 21.07
CA GLY A 174 -18.09 -8.66 21.13
C GLY A 174 -17.82 -8.04 19.76
N ALA A 175 -16.64 -7.43 19.57
CA ALA A 175 -16.27 -6.72 18.36
C ALA A 175 -16.11 -7.59 17.11
N VAL A 176 -16.08 -8.95 17.23
CA VAL A 176 -15.87 -9.86 16.09
C VAL A 176 -17.12 -10.63 15.67
N GLN A 177 -18.26 -10.38 16.32
CA GLN A 177 -19.52 -11.08 16.00
C GLN A 177 -19.88 -11.01 14.51
N GLU A 178 -19.66 -9.86 13.87
CA GLU A 178 -19.91 -9.67 12.43
C GLU A 178 -18.98 -10.54 11.57
N ALA A 179 -17.69 -10.63 11.95
CA ALA A 179 -16.72 -11.46 11.25
C ALA A 179 -17.05 -12.94 11.38
N VAL A 180 -17.35 -13.41 12.60
CA VAL A 180 -17.74 -14.80 12.86
C VAL A 180 -18.96 -15.19 12.02
N PHE A 181 -19.98 -14.36 12.00
CA PHE A 181 -21.20 -14.64 11.25
C PHE A 181 -20.98 -14.59 9.73
N SER A 182 -20.39 -13.50 9.20
CA SER A 182 -20.25 -13.32 7.75
C SER A 182 -19.34 -14.35 7.11
N LEU A 183 -18.19 -14.67 7.75
CA LEU A 183 -17.25 -15.67 7.24
C LEU A 183 -17.82 -17.08 7.39
N SER A 184 -18.51 -17.40 8.49
CA SER A 184 -19.19 -18.69 8.64
C SER A 184 -20.24 -18.95 7.57
N PHE A 185 -21.02 -17.90 7.22
CA PHE A 185 -21.97 -17.98 6.12
C PHE A 185 -21.27 -18.16 4.77
N ALA A 186 -20.17 -17.42 4.52
CA ALA A 186 -19.39 -17.55 3.31
C ALA A 186 -18.82 -18.97 3.13
N PHE A 187 -18.31 -19.60 4.20
CA PHE A 187 -17.80 -20.99 4.17
C PHE A 187 -18.86 -22.01 3.78
N GLY A 188 -20.13 -21.77 4.13
CA GLY A 188 -21.26 -22.59 3.74
C GLY A 188 -21.87 -22.25 2.39
N SER A 189 -21.40 -21.18 1.73
CA SER A 189 -21.99 -20.69 0.47
C SER A 189 -21.27 -21.27 -0.74
N ASP A 190 -22.02 -21.69 -1.75
CA ASP A 190 -21.47 -22.20 -3.03
C ASP A 190 -21.27 -21.08 -4.03
N ILE A 191 -22.15 -20.08 -4.02
CA ILE A 191 -22.09 -18.96 -4.96
C ILE A 191 -22.06 -17.64 -4.17
N ILE A 192 -20.92 -16.94 -4.28
CA ILE A 192 -20.71 -15.62 -3.70
C ILE A 192 -20.54 -14.60 -4.83
N ALA A 193 -21.48 -13.66 -4.94
CA ALA A 193 -21.44 -12.61 -5.95
C ALA A 193 -20.96 -11.27 -5.39
N CYS A 194 -20.32 -10.47 -6.24
CA CYS A 194 -19.80 -9.15 -5.90
C CYS A 194 -20.54 -8.07 -6.68
N CYS A 195 -21.16 -7.12 -5.98
CA CYS A 195 -21.94 -6.04 -6.59
C CYS A 195 -21.08 -4.80 -6.84
N PRO A 196 -20.90 -4.36 -8.10
CA PRO A 196 -20.08 -3.20 -8.43
C PRO A 196 -20.81 -1.84 -8.29
N LYS A 197 -22.12 -1.85 -8.06
CA LYS A 197 -22.97 -0.64 -8.05
C LYS A 197 -23.53 -0.35 -6.66
N GLY A 198 -23.58 0.95 -6.31
CA GLY A 198 -24.00 1.38 -4.99
C GLY A 198 -22.93 1.15 -3.92
N SER A 199 -23.13 1.66 -2.74
CA SER A 199 -22.24 1.47 -1.60
C SER A 199 -22.97 1.63 -0.27
N THR A 200 -22.49 0.93 0.74
CA THR A 200 -22.72 1.25 2.15
C THR A 200 -21.75 2.33 2.59
N GLU A 201 -22.21 3.30 3.34
CA GLU A 201 -21.42 4.37 3.92
C GLU A 201 -21.38 4.17 5.43
N LEU A 202 -20.20 3.83 5.96
CA LEU A 202 -19.97 3.66 7.39
C LEU A 202 -19.57 4.99 8.01
N ALA A 203 -20.28 5.44 9.01
CA ALA A 203 -19.86 6.57 9.82
C ALA A 203 -18.69 6.14 10.73
N VAL A 204 -17.54 6.80 10.59
CA VAL A 204 -16.34 6.58 11.39
C VAL A 204 -16.04 7.86 12.16
N HIS A 205 -16.32 7.86 13.45
CA HIS A 205 -15.99 8.99 14.34
C HIS A 205 -14.54 8.85 14.82
N VAL A 206 -13.63 9.60 14.20
CA VAL A 206 -12.19 9.54 14.52
C VAL A 206 -11.89 10.22 15.86
N PHE A 207 -12.68 11.24 16.23
CA PHE A 207 -12.46 12.05 17.44
C PHE A 207 -13.52 11.86 18.54
N ASP A 208 -14.35 10.82 18.45
CA ASP A 208 -15.37 10.56 19.48
C ASP A 208 -14.74 10.13 20.81
N GLU A 209 -15.00 10.91 21.87
CA GLU A 209 -14.39 10.75 23.18
C GLU A 209 -14.88 9.48 23.91
N GLU A 210 -16.12 9.08 23.71
CA GLU A 210 -16.71 7.90 24.34
C GLU A 210 -16.03 6.58 23.97
N HIS A 211 -15.37 6.52 22.82
CA HIS A 211 -14.69 5.30 22.36
C HIS A 211 -13.23 5.14 22.87
N ALA A 212 -12.66 6.13 23.57
CA ALA A 212 -11.30 6.01 24.13
C ALA A 212 -11.21 5.05 25.32
N ALA A 213 -12.22 5.03 26.16
CA ALA A 213 -12.29 4.21 27.37
C ALA A 213 -13.17 2.96 27.23
N GLY A 214 -13.89 2.80 26.10
CA GLY A 214 -14.78 1.66 25.86
C GLY A 214 -14.07 0.32 26.01
N LEU A 215 -14.62 -0.56 26.83
CA LEU A 215 -14.10 -1.90 27.12
C LEU A 215 -13.99 -2.73 25.83
N PHE A 216 -12.77 -2.98 25.35
CA PHE A 216 -12.52 -3.98 24.33
C PHE A 216 -12.22 -5.31 25.03
N ASP A 217 -13.12 -6.25 24.89
CA ASP A 217 -12.95 -7.58 25.47
C ASP A 217 -12.00 -8.38 24.58
N PHE A 218 -10.74 -8.50 25.03
CA PHE A 218 -9.71 -9.24 24.34
C PHE A 218 -9.96 -10.74 24.33
N GLU A 219 -10.62 -11.30 25.36
CA GLU A 219 -10.94 -12.73 25.45
C GLU A 219 -12.04 -13.10 24.45
N CYS A 220 -13.13 -12.36 24.43
CA CYS A 220 -14.16 -12.50 23.40
C CYS A 220 -13.62 -12.34 21.98
N TYR A 221 -12.69 -11.41 21.79
CA TYR A 221 -12.03 -11.19 20.49
C TYR A 221 -11.25 -12.42 20.03
N LEU A 222 -10.38 -12.94 20.89
CA LEU A 222 -9.55 -14.11 20.60
C LEU A 222 -10.41 -15.36 20.37
N HIS A 223 -11.41 -15.58 21.21
CA HIS A 223 -12.35 -16.68 21.04
C HIS A 223 -13.12 -16.61 19.71
N GLY A 224 -13.56 -15.42 19.31
CA GLY A 224 -14.26 -15.25 18.02
C GLY A 224 -13.37 -15.62 16.82
N TYR A 225 -12.09 -15.24 16.83
CA TYR A 225 -11.16 -15.64 15.76
C TYR A 225 -10.82 -17.13 15.79
N GLU A 226 -10.75 -17.76 16.96
CA GLU A 226 -10.62 -19.21 17.11
C GLU A 226 -11.79 -19.94 16.45
N LEU A 227 -13.01 -19.48 16.64
CA LEU A 227 -14.21 -20.01 15.96
C LEU A 227 -14.11 -19.85 14.43
N ILE A 228 -13.60 -18.73 13.93
CA ILE A 228 -13.39 -18.52 12.49
C ILE A 228 -12.39 -19.53 11.95
N ARG A 229 -11.24 -19.73 12.61
CA ARG A 229 -10.21 -20.71 12.19
C ARG A 229 -10.77 -22.13 12.19
N LYS A 230 -11.50 -22.52 13.24
CA LYS A 230 -12.15 -23.83 13.34
C LYS A 230 -13.13 -24.07 12.17
N ARG A 231 -14.02 -23.12 11.90
CA ARG A 231 -15.01 -23.23 10.81
C ARG A 231 -14.37 -23.22 9.43
N ALA A 232 -13.29 -22.47 9.24
CA ALA A 232 -12.51 -22.51 8.01
C ALA A 232 -11.91 -23.90 7.80
N ALA A 233 -11.27 -24.48 8.82
CA ALA A 233 -10.72 -25.85 8.76
C ALA A 233 -11.79 -26.89 8.42
N GLU A 234 -12.94 -26.86 9.09
CA GLU A 234 -14.07 -27.76 8.79
C GLU A 234 -14.57 -27.62 7.35
N SER A 235 -14.59 -26.38 6.81
CA SER A 235 -14.99 -26.13 5.42
C SER A 235 -13.94 -26.69 4.43
N PHE A 236 -12.65 -26.52 4.71
CA PHE A 236 -11.58 -27.10 3.89
C PHE A 236 -11.58 -28.62 3.92
N GLU A 237 -11.81 -29.26 5.08
CA GLU A 237 -11.94 -30.72 5.19
C GLU A 237 -13.10 -31.26 4.34
N LYS A 238 -14.26 -30.61 4.38
CA LYS A 238 -15.38 -30.96 3.50
C LYS A 238 -15.02 -30.86 2.02
N SER A 239 -14.31 -29.77 1.64
CA SER A 239 -13.84 -29.58 0.26
C SER A 239 -12.80 -30.61 -0.14
N LEU A 240 -11.91 -31.02 0.77
CA LEU A 240 -10.93 -32.09 0.56
C LEU A 240 -11.57 -33.47 0.36
N ALA A 241 -12.64 -33.74 1.11
CA ALA A 241 -13.41 -35.00 0.98
C ALA A 241 -14.11 -35.10 -0.38
N LEU A 242 -14.47 -33.99 -0.99
CA LEU A 242 -15.12 -33.92 -2.31
C LEU A 242 -14.12 -33.86 -3.48
N ALA A 243 -12.83 -33.65 -3.24
CA ALA A 243 -11.81 -33.54 -4.27
C ALA A 243 -11.57 -34.87 -4.96
N GLN A 244 -11.65 -34.88 -6.30
CA GLN A 244 -11.57 -36.07 -7.12
C GLN A 244 -10.15 -36.46 -7.51
N THR A 245 -9.22 -35.46 -7.56
CA THR A 245 -7.83 -35.67 -7.98
C THR A 245 -6.83 -35.36 -6.88
N ASP A 246 -5.65 -35.97 -6.94
CA ASP A 246 -4.55 -35.66 -5.99
C ASP A 246 -4.04 -34.21 -6.15
N PHE A 247 -4.12 -33.68 -7.38
CA PHE A 247 -3.81 -32.29 -7.65
C PHE A 247 -4.77 -31.33 -6.91
N GLU A 248 -6.09 -31.58 -7.01
CA GLU A 248 -7.09 -30.78 -6.27
C GLU A 248 -6.88 -30.88 -4.75
N ARG A 249 -6.59 -32.08 -4.23
CA ARG A 249 -6.29 -32.25 -2.80
C ARG A 249 -5.04 -31.48 -2.36
N SER A 250 -3.99 -31.55 -3.15
CA SER A 250 -2.74 -30.82 -2.87
C SER A 250 -2.95 -29.31 -2.88
N GLU A 251 -3.68 -28.78 -3.87
CA GLU A 251 -3.99 -27.35 -3.98
C GLU A 251 -4.90 -26.87 -2.83
N LEU A 252 -5.90 -27.66 -2.43
CA LEU A 252 -6.77 -27.33 -1.29
C LEU A 252 -5.99 -27.30 0.01
N LYS A 253 -5.07 -28.26 0.26
CA LYS A 253 -4.18 -28.24 1.43
C LYS A 253 -3.31 -27.00 1.48
N ARG A 254 -2.69 -26.62 0.35
CA ARG A 254 -1.88 -25.42 0.22
C ARG A 254 -2.72 -24.15 0.48
N ARG A 255 -3.93 -24.08 -0.08
CA ARG A 255 -4.86 -22.96 0.14
C ARG A 255 -5.32 -22.88 1.59
N SER A 256 -5.58 -24.00 2.25
CA SER A 256 -5.96 -24.06 3.66
C SER A 256 -4.88 -23.44 4.55
N SER A 257 -3.62 -23.83 4.35
CA SER A 257 -2.50 -23.23 5.10
C SER A 257 -2.40 -21.71 4.87
N SER A 258 -2.43 -21.27 3.61
CA SER A 258 -2.34 -19.83 3.29
C SER A 258 -3.53 -19.04 3.81
N TYR A 259 -4.73 -19.63 3.84
CA TYR A 259 -5.92 -19.00 4.39
C TYR A 259 -5.85 -18.86 5.91
N THR A 260 -5.34 -19.89 6.59
CA THR A 260 -5.11 -19.86 8.04
C THR A 260 -4.12 -18.76 8.41
N ASP A 261 -3.00 -18.65 7.69
CA ASP A 261 -2.04 -17.57 7.86
C ASP A 261 -2.71 -16.19 7.72
N GLU A 262 -3.57 -15.98 6.71
CA GLU A 262 -4.23 -14.70 6.48
C GLU A 262 -5.25 -14.36 7.58
N VAL A 263 -5.97 -15.33 8.12
CA VAL A 263 -6.87 -15.14 9.27
C VAL A 263 -6.06 -14.73 10.50
N ILE A 264 -4.96 -15.41 10.80
CA ILE A 264 -4.09 -15.08 11.92
C ILE A 264 -3.45 -13.68 11.73
N LEU A 265 -2.99 -13.34 10.52
CA LEU A 265 -2.46 -12.02 10.21
C LEU A 265 -3.50 -10.91 10.46
N LYS A 266 -4.75 -11.13 10.08
CA LYS A 266 -5.84 -10.20 10.35
C LYS A 266 -6.10 -10.08 11.84
N GLU A 267 -6.20 -11.21 12.54
CA GLU A 267 -6.39 -11.27 13.98
C GLU A 267 -5.30 -10.49 14.71
N LEU A 268 -4.03 -10.80 14.44
CA LEU A 268 -2.87 -10.11 15.02
C LEU A 268 -2.87 -8.60 14.70
N THR A 269 -3.17 -8.22 13.46
CA THR A 269 -3.17 -6.81 13.06
C THR A 269 -4.20 -6.00 13.83
N VAL A 270 -5.42 -6.52 14.00
CA VAL A 270 -6.47 -5.83 14.76
C VAL A 270 -6.18 -5.88 16.25
N LEU A 271 -5.73 -7.02 16.77
CA LEU A 271 -5.35 -7.20 18.18
C LEU A 271 -4.29 -6.18 18.59
N LEU A 272 -3.19 -6.09 17.83
CA LEU A 272 -2.12 -5.12 18.08
C LEU A 272 -2.62 -3.68 17.97
N TYR A 273 -3.41 -3.38 16.94
CA TYR A 273 -3.98 -2.03 16.78
C TYR A 273 -4.85 -1.63 17.98
N ARG A 274 -5.66 -2.55 18.51
CA ARG A 274 -6.50 -2.31 19.71
C ARG A 274 -5.67 -2.25 20.98
N TYR A 275 -4.70 -3.15 21.13
CA TYR A 275 -3.79 -3.20 22.25
C TYR A 275 -2.99 -1.90 22.43
N TYR A 276 -2.31 -1.43 21.39
CA TYR A 276 -1.48 -0.24 21.47
C TYR A 276 -2.26 1.05 21.74
N ARG A 277 -3.48 1.13 21.27
CA ARG A 277 -4.35 2.29 21.58
C ARG A 277 -4.83 2.32 23.03
N ARG A 278 -4.61 1.26 23.78
CA ARG A 278 -5.11 1.10 25.15
C ARG A 278 -4.07 0.70 26.18
N ILE A 279 -2.86 0.42 25.77
CA ILE A 279 -1.81 -0.09 26.66
C ILE A 279 -1.61 0.78 27.90
N HIS A 280 -1.78 2.10 27.77
CA HIS A 280 -1.69 3.04 28.90
C HIS A 280 -2.88 2.96 29.87
N PHE A 281 -3.94 2.23 29.53
CA PHE A 281 -5.15 2.07 30.34
C PHE A 281 -5.38 0.62 30.79
N LEU A 282 -4.64 -0.35 30.24
CA LEU A 282 -4.79 -1.77 30.57
C LEU A 282 -4.16 -2.07 31.95
N LYS A 283 -4.75 -3.04 32.63
CA LYS A 283 -4.16 -3.61 33.84
C LYS A 283 -2.96 -4.53 33.47
N PRO A 284 -2.00 -4.75 34.38
CA PRO A 284 -0.86 -5.62 34.12
C PRO A 284 -1.24 -7.03 33.63
N ASP A 285 -2.28 -7.64 34.22
CA ASP A 285 -2.75 -8.98 33.83
C ASP A 285 -3.33 -8.99 32.41
N GLU A 286 -4.12 -7.97 32.02
CA GLU A 286 -4.65 -7.83 30.67
C GLU A 286 -3.53 -7.66 29.64
N THR A 287 -2.51 -6.85 29.99
CA THR A 287 -1.32 -6.65 29.17
C THR A 287 -0.57 -7.97 28.94
N LYS A 288 -0.37 -8.76 30.01
CA LYS A 288 0.28 -10.07 29.96
C LYS A 288 -0.52 -11.06 29.09
N ASN A 289 -1.83 -11.14 29.26
CA ASN A 289 -2.69 -12.03 28.50
C ASN A 289 -2.64 -11.72 26.98
N VAL A 290 -2.71 -10.44 26.60
CA VAL A 290 -2.62 -10.03 25.19
C VAL A 290 -1.25 -10.33 24.60
N THR A 291 -0.16 -10.06 25.30
CA THR A 291 1.19 -10.34 24.83
C THR A 291 1.45 -11.84 24.65
N GLN A 292 0.97 -12.67 25.55
CA GLN A 292 1.03 -14.13 25.42
C GLN A 292 0.22 -14.63 24.22
N ALA A 293 -0.96 -14.05 23.98
CA ALA A 293 -1.77 -14.38 22.80
C ALA A 293 -1.07 -13.99 21.51
N VAL A 294 -0.45 -12.81 21.44
CA VAL A 294 0.35 -12.37 20.28
C VAL A 294 1.52 -13.31 20.02
N MET A 295 2.26 -13.73 21.07
CA MET A 295 3.36 -14.67 20.92
C MET A 295 2.89 -16.03 20.40
N ARG A 296 1.81 -16.56 20.96
CA ARG A 296 1.23 -17.84 20.53
C ARG A 296 0.79 -17.78 19.07
N LEU A 297 0.00 -16.78 18.69
CA LEU A 297 -0.52 -16.64 17.32
C LEU A 297 0.59 -16.39 16.29
N SER A 298 1.63 -15.64 16.67
CA SER A 298 2.77 -15.43 15.77
C SER A 298 3.59 -16.69 15.55
N ALA A 299 3.63 -17.60 16.53
CA ALA A 299 4.30 -18.90 16.38
C ALA A 299 3.50 -19.88 15.49
N GLU A 300 2.20 -19.67 15.31
CA GLU A 300 1.35 -20.46 14.42
C GLU A 300 1.49 -20.06 12.94
N LEU A 301 2.08 -18.86 12.64
CA LEU A 301 2.28 -18.40 11.27
C LEU A 301 3.36 -19.19 10.54
N SER A 302 3.17 -19.42 9.26
CA SER A 302 4.24 -19.88 8.39
C SER A 302 5.38 -18.84 8.38
N GLU A 303 6.60 -19.27 8.04
CA GLU A 303 7.78 -18.39 8.03
C GLU A 303 7.57 -17.14 7.17
N ASN A 304 6.95 -17.28 6.00
CA ASN A 304 6.68 -16.15 5.09
C ASN A 304 5.62 -15.21 5.65
N ALA A 305 4.57 -15.74 6.28
CA ALA A 305 3.54 -14.94 6.92
C ALA A 305 4.09 -14.22 8.15
N PHE A 306 4.96 -14.86 8.93
CA PHE A 306 5.65 -14.24 10.07
C PHE A 306 6.57 -13.10 9.62
N LYS A 307 7.37 -13.29 8.56
CA LYS A 307 8.19 -12.21 7.98
C LYS A 307 7.33 -11.03 7.52
N SER A 308 6.20 -11.33 6.88
CA SER A 308 5.23 -10.29 6.47
C SER A 308 4.62 -9.56 7.66
N PHE A 309 4.28 -10.28 8.73
CA PHE A 309 3.77 -9.72 9.97
C PHE A 309 4.77 -8.75 10.62
N ILE A 310 6.03 -9.17 10.79
CA ILE A 310 7.09 -8.31 11.34
C ILE A 310 7.30 -7.09 10.45
N THR A 311 7.33 -7.26 9.12
CA THR A 311 7.55 -6.14 8.18
C THR A 311 6.40 -5.12 8.23
N MET A 312 5.16 -5.59 8.25
CA MET A 312 3.98 -4.71 8.34
C MET A 312 3.90 -3.95 9.66
N ASN A 313 4.41 -4.54 10.73
CA ASN A 313 4.34 -4.02 12.09
C ASN A 313 5.71 -3.59 12.65
N SER A 314 6.73 -3.42 11.80
CA SER A 314 8.09 -3.05 12.22
C SER A 314 8.19 -1.75 13.03
N ASP A 315 7.18 -0.90 12.94
CA ASP A 315 7.08 0.35 13.70
C ASP A 315 6.51 0.16 15.11
N ILE A 316 5.94 -1.01 15.37
CA ILE A 316 5.25 -1.36 16.61
C ILE A 316 6.21 -2.14 17.53
N PHE A 317 7.13 -2.91 16.93
CA PHE A 317 8.17 -3.60 17.66
C PHE A 317 9.35 -2.65 17.88
N VAL A 318 9.43 -2.06 19.07
CA VAL A 318 10.59 -1.27 19.47
C VAL A 318 11.76 -2.24 19.69
N ASP A 319 12.78 -2.13 18.83
CA ASP A 319 13.97 -3.01 18.85
C ASP A 319 13.63 -4.52 18.75
N GLY A 320 12.54 -4.86 18.04
CA GLY A 320 12.13 -6.25 17.81
C GLY A 320 11.40 -6.93 18.98
N VAL A 321 11.11 -6.20 20.03
CA VAL A 321 10.43 -6.72 21.23
C VAL A 321 9.04 -6.10 21.38
N LEU A 322 8.04 -6.94 21.63
CA LEU A 322 6.71 -6.50 22.02
C LEU A 322 6.77 -5.97 23.46
N ALA A 323 6.38 -4.72 23.69
CA ALA A 323 6.31 -4.19 25.03
C ALA A 323 5.17 -4.89 25.80
N ASP A 324 5.52 -5.55 26.91
CA ASP A 324 4.59 -6.25 27.79
C ASP A 324 4.08 -5.39 28.96
N SER A 325 4.57 -4.13 29.06
CA SER A 325 4.17 -3.17 30.08
C SER A 325 4.38 -1.73 29.63
N THR A 326 3.65 -0.80 30.25
CA THR A 326 3.87 0.64 30.04
C THR A 326 5.26 1.08 30.51
N ALA A 327 5.81 0.48 31.55
CA ALA A 327 7.17 0.76 32.03
C ALA A 327 8.21 0.48 30.94
N LYS A 328 8.15 -0.66 30.25
CA LYS A 328 9.06 -0.97 29.13
C LYS A 328 8.93 -0.01 27.96
N LEU A 329 7.73 0.52 27.68
CA LEU A 329 7.55 1.59 26.69
C LEU A 329 8.25 2.88 27.13
N MET A 330 8.21 3.18 28.43
CA MET A 330 8.77 4.40 29.01
C MET A 330 10.30 4.33 29.20
N ASP A 331 10.90 3.13 29.19
CA ASP A 331 12.35 2.95 29.19
C ASP A 331 13.00 3.51 27.90
N ASN A 332 12.27 3.45 26.77
CA ASN A 332 12.77 3.94 25.47
C ASN A 332 11.66 4.64 24.66
N PRO A 333 11.11 5.78 25.14
CA PRO A 333 10.09 6.50 24.40
C PRO A 333 10.64 6.97 23.05
N GLN A 334 9.83 6.87 22.01
CA GLN A 334 10.26 7.31 20.67
C GLN A 334 9.88 8.77 20.41
N PHE A 335 8.76 9.26 20.98
CA PHE A 335 8.34 10.65 20.87
C PHE A 335 8.15 11.30 22.23
N THR A 336 8.59 12.56 22.32
CA THR A 336 8.15 13.51 23.35
C THR A 336 7.08 14.42 22.74
N VAL A 337 5.91 14.49 23.37
CA VAL A 337 4.85 15.45 23.04
C VAL A 337 4.85 16.52 24.13
N ALA A 338 5.37 17.70 23.81
CA ALA A 338 5.48 18.83 24.74
C ALA A 338 4.29 19.77 24.58
N VAL A 339 3.48 19.94 25.64
CA VAL A 339 2.17 20.62 25.60
C VAL A 339 2.12 21.84 26.51
N ARG A 340 1.71 22.99 25.94
CA ARG A 340 1.45 24.27 26.66
C ARG A 340 0.39 25.11 25.94
N GLY A 341 0.04 26.28 26.52
CA GLY A 341 -0.73 27.32 25.82
C GLY A 341 -2.14 26.91 25.42
N ILE A 342 -2.76 26.01 26.17
CA ILE A 342 -4.15 25.60 26.01
C ILE A 342 -4.99 26.30 27.09
N ASN A 343 -6.14 26.84 26.68
CA ASN A 343 -6.89 27.78 27.50
C ASN A 343 -8.14 27.20 28.18
N SER A 344 -8.52 25.96 27.84
CA SER A 344 -9.69 25.32 28.46
C SER A 344 -9.48 23.83 28.73
N PRO A 345 -10.11 23.26 29.77
CA PRO A 345 -10.07 21.83 30.07
C PRO A 345 -10.57 20.97 28.89
N GLY A 346 -11.62 21.39 28.19
CA GLY A 346 -12.18 20.65 27.04
C GLY A 346 -11.19 20.52 25.89
N GLU A 347 -10.46 21.62 25.56
CA GLU A 347 -9.42 21.57 24.51
C GLU A 347 -8.25 20.68 24.89
N LEU A 348 -7.84 20.74 26.19
CA LEU A 348 -6.74 19.90 26.68
C LEU A 348 -7.11 18.43 26.63
N ASN A 349 -8.29 18.07 27.11
CA ASN A 349 -8.75 16.69 27.14
C ASN A 349 -9.03 16.12 25.76
N SER A 350 -9.54 16.93 24.83
CA SER A 350 -9.65 16.55 23.41
C SER A 350 -8.27 16.27 22.77
N LEU A 351 -7.26 17.09 23.06
CA LEU A 351 -5.89 16.80 22.63
C LEU A 351 -5.38 15.50 23.25
N MET A 352 -5.53 15.32 24.57
CA MET A 352 -5.10 14.08 25.26
C MET A 352 -5.76 12.86 24.67
N ALA A 353 -7.05 12.89 24.41
CA ALA A 353 -7.76 11.81 23.76
C ALA A 353 -7.12 11.42 22.42
N THR A 354 -6.68 12.38 21.61
CA THR A 354 -6.00 12.09 20.33
C THR A 354 -4.56 11.61 20.51
N VAL A 355 -3.85 12.07 21.53
CA VAL A 355 -2.48 11.59 21.85
C VAL A 355 -2.51 10.13 22.32
N PHE A 356 -3.39 9.80 23.25
CA PHE A 356 -3.51 8.43 23.75
C PHE A 356 -4.10 7.44 22.73
N ARG A 357 -4.66 7.92 21.63
CA ARG A 357 -5.12 7.10 20.48
C ARG A 357 -4.06 6.90 19.40
N GLN A 358 -2.84 7.37 19.58
CA GLN A 358 -1.79 7.16 18.59
C GLN A 358 -1.52 5.68 18.40
N THR A 359 -1.31 5.28 17.13
CA THR A 359 -0.92 3.91 16.76
C THR A 359 0.52 3.57 17.16
N MET A 360 1.30 4.56 17.58
CA MET A 360 2.62 4.41 18.19
C MET A 360 2.51 4.72 19.69
N PRO A 361 2.56 3.72 20.57
CA PRO A 361 2.35 3.90 22.01
C PRO A 361 3.60 4.37 22.76
N ALA A 362 4.79 4.24 22.16
CA ALA A 362 6.07 4.62 22.80
C ALA A 362 6.27 6.14 22.77
N PHE A 363 5.47 6.87 23.52
CA PHE A 363 5.58 8.32 23.70
C PHE A 363 5.58 8.73 25.17
N GLU A 364 6.26 9.83 25.48
CA GLU A 364 6.15 10.55 26.74
C GLU A 364 5.48 11.91 26.52
N LEU A 365 4.80 12.39 27.53
CA LEU A 365 4.16 13.71 27.57
C LEU A 365 4.92 14.60 28.54
N ILE A 366 5.32 15.78 28.09
CA ILE A 366 5.85 16.85 28.93
C ILE A 366 4.81 17.97 28.89
N ILE A 367 4.14 18.22 29.99
CA ILE A 367 3.03 19.15 30.06
C ILE A 367 3.46 20.32 30.97
N ASN A 368 3.15 21.58 30.55
CA ASN A 368 3.35 22.73 31.42
C ASN A 368 2.51 22.58 32.68
N ARG A 369 3.12 22.73 33.84
CA ARG A 369 2.46 22.57 35.18
C ARG A 369 1.21 23.44 35.33
N ALA A 370 1.15 24.59 34.68
CA ALA A 370 -0.04 25.44 34.66
C ALA A 370 -1.30 24.76 34.11
N LEU A 371 -1.15 23.68 33.37
CA LEU A 371 -2.26 22.89 32.79
C LEU A 371 -2.68 21.70 33.67
N GLU A 372 -1.98 21.42 34.78
CA GLU A 372 -2.20 20.23 35.60
C GLU A 372 -3.63 20.16 36.16
N SER A 373 -4.15 21.30 36.65
CA SER A 373 -5.52 21.41 37.19
C SER A 373 -6.64 21.28 36.12
N MET A 374 -6.28 21.41 34.84
CA MET A 374 -7.22 21.28 33.71
C MET A 374 -7.31 19.86 33.17
N LEU A 375 -6.36 18.97 33.57
CA LEU A 375 -6.26 17.63 33.04
C LEU A 375 -7.32 16.72 33.69
N ASP A 376 -8.04 15.95 32.83
CA ASP A 376 -9.00 14.98 33.30
C ASP A 376 -8.31 13.91 34.17
N PRO A 377 -8.92 13.52 35.31
CA PRO A 377 -8.40 12.50 36.20
C PRO A 377 -8.09 11.15 35.54
N VAL A 378 -8.76 10.81 34.44
CA VAL A 378 -8.48 9.58 33.67
C VAL A 378 -7.04 9.56 33.08
N TYR A 379 -6.45 10.72 32.81
CA TYR A 379 -5.08 10.87 32.33
C TYR A 379 -4.09 11.17 33.47
N ALA A 380 -4.56 11.75 34.56
CA ALA A 380 -3.73 12.10 35.70
C ALA A 380 -3.04 10.85 36.29
N GLY A 381 -1.77 11.00 36.70
CA GLY A 381 -0.99 9.91 37.31
C GLY A 381 -0.47 8.84 36.34
N ARG A 382 -0.62 9.00 35.02
CA ARG A 382 -0.04 8.08 34.05
C ARG A 382 1.49 8.23 33.96
N GLU A 383 2.22 7.10 33.99
CA GLU A 383 3.69 7.07 33.96
C GLU A 383 4.33 7.82 32.79
N CYS A 384 3.60 7.93 31.67
CA CYS A 384 4.07 8.67 30.51
C CYS A 384 3.96 10.20 30.64
N ILE A 385 3.33 10.74 31.69
CA ILE A 385 3.13 12.18 31.89
C ILE A 385 4.12 12.73 32.91
N ARG A 386 4.76 13.82 32.53
CA ARG A 386 5.59 14.63 33.43
C ARG A 386 5.19 16.10 33.32
N PHE A 387 5.10 16.77 34.44
CA PHE A 387 4.84 18.19 34.52
C PHE A 387 6.15 18.95 34.74
N ILE A 388 6.38 20.02 33.97
CA ILE A 388 7.51 20.94 34.13
C ILE A 388 7.02 22.39 34.24
N GLU A 389 7.77 23.21 34.92
CA GLU A 389 7.57 24.66 34.92
C GLU A 389 8.04 25.25 33.59
N GLY A 390 7.44 26.38 33.22
CA GLY A 390 7.86 27.17 32.05
C GLY A 390 7.08 28.50 32.02
N ALA A 391 7.73 29.56 32.44
CA ALA A 391 7.13 30.90 32.57
C ALA A 391 6.80 31.52 31.20
N SER A 392 7.61 31.23 30.19
CA SER A 392 7.42 31.75 28.84
C SER A 392 7.38 30.63 27.81
N PRO A 393 6.96 30.90 26.55
CA PRO A 393 7.06 29.94 25.46
C PRO A 393 8.46 29.36 25.24
N ALA A 394 9.47 30.25 25.28
CA ALA A 394 10.87 29.86 25.12
C ALA A 394 11.35 28.98 26.25
N ASP A 395 11.09 29.42 27.49
CA ASP A 395 11.49 28.71 28.69
C ASP A 395 10.93 27.27 28.70
N PHE A 396 9.62 27.12 28.48
CA PHE A 396 9.00 25.80 28.40
C PHE A 396 9.59 24.92 27.32
N ARG A 397 9.78 25.43 26.08
CA ARG A 397 10.29 24.62 24.97
C ARG A 397 11.73 24.19 25.18
N ASN A 398 12.58 25.10 25.70
CA ASN A 398 13.99 24.79 26.03
C ASN A 398 14.07 23.77 27.14
N THR A 399 13.31 23.93 28.22
CA THR A 399 13.24 22.98 29.32
C THR A 399 12.69 21.64 28.85
N ALA A 400 11.64 21.61 28.03
CA ALA A 400 11.10 20.38 27.47
C ALA A 400 12.12 19.65 26.58
N LEU A 401 12.92 20.40 25.78
CA LEU A 401 13.97 19.81 24.95
C LEU A 401 15.09 19.21 25.82
N GLU A 402 15.46 19.86 26.94
CA GLU A 402 16.45 19.35 27.89
C GLU A 402 15.98 18.05 28.54
N TYR A 403 14.72 18.01 29.02
CA TYR A 403 14.15 16.85 29.71
C TYR A 403 13.66 15.73 28.79
N ALA A 404 13.60 15.95 27.47
CA ALA A 404 13.14 14.94 26.51
C ALA A 404 14.05 13.71 26.52
N ARG A 405 13.48 12.54 26.83
CA ARG A 405 14.17 11.23 26.76
C ARG A 405 14.02 10.60 25.37
N ALA A 406 13.00 10.98 24.63
CA ALA A 406 12.69 10.42 23.33
C ALA A 406 13.64 10.86 22.23
N LYS A 407 13.69 10.08 21.16
CA LYS A 407 14.49 10.41 19.95
C LYS A 407 13.91 11.57 19.15
N TYR A 408 12.58 11.78 19.23
CA TYR A 408 11.85 12.79 18.48
C TYR A 408 10.96 13.61 19.40
N ILE A 409 10.70 14.86 19.03
CA ILE A 409 9.86 15.79 19.80
C ILE A 409 8.92 16.59 18.91
N ILE A 410 7.71 16.84 19.37
CA ILE A 410 6.76 17.80 18.83
C ILE A 410 6.34 18.77 19.92
N PHE A 411 6.25 20.07 19.58
CA PHE A 411 5.77 21.11 20.48
C PHE A 411 4.35 21.51 20.13
N ILE A 412 3.45 21.48 21.09
CA ILE A 412 2.05 21.85 20.95
C ILE A 412 1.77 23.03 21.84
N ASP A 413 1.67 24.20 21.23
CA ASP A 413 1.51 25.49 21.90
C ASP A 413 0.09 26.06 21.79
N ARG A 414 -0.85 25.29 21.29
CA ARG A 414 -2.24 25.74 21.08
C ARG A 414 -3.18 24.55 20.93
N ALA A 415 -4.47 24.81 21.11
CA ALA A 415 -5.50 23.79 20.93
C ALA A 415 -5.44 23.17 19.53
N CYS A 416 -5.25 21.87 19.48
CA CYS A 416 -5.22 21.07 18.25
C CYS A 416 -5.55 19.60 18.52
N LEU A 417 -5.83 18.86 17.46
CA LEU A 417 -6.03 17.41 17.48
C LEU A 417 -4.93 16.74 16.62
N LEU A 418 -4.49 15.55 17.01
CA LEU A 418 -3.53 14.76 16.26
C LEU A 418 -4.24 13.63 15.49
N ASP A 419 -3.87 13.44 14.21
CA ASP A 419 -4.27 12.24 13.48
C ASP A 419 -3.78 10.99 14.22
N PRO A 420 -4.57 9.91 14.33
CA PRO A 420 -4.19 8.70 15.08
C PRO A 420 -2.89 8.04 14.62
N LYS A 421 -2.43 8.34 13.40
CA LYS A 421 -1.16 7.86 12.84
C LYS A 421 -0.09 8.95 12.74
N ALA A 422 -0.28 10.09 13.41
CA ALA A 422 0.65 11.23 13.31
C ALA A 422 2.07 10.84 13.74
N LEU A 423 2.23 10.28 14.93
CA LEU A 423 3.54 9.86 15.43
C LEU A 423 4.15 8.77 14.56
N GLN A 424 3.40 7.72 14.22
CA GLN A 424 3.87 6.60 13.40
C GLN A 424 4.36 7.04 12.02
N ARG A 425 3.58 7.91 11.32
CA ARG A 425 3.97 8.40 9.98
C ARG A 425 5.27 9.21 10.01
N ASN A 426 5.43 10.07 11.01
CA ASN A 426 6.62 10.89 11.15
C ASN A 426 7.83 10.06 11.61
N TYR A 427 7.62 9.08 12.50
CA TYR A 427 8.65 8.13 12.90
C TYR A 427 9.28 7.40 11.71
N LYS A 428 8.46 6.83 10.82
CA LYS A 428 8.94 6.15 9.60
C LYS A 428 9.89 7.03 8.80
N VAL A 429 9.50 8.29 8.59
CA VAL A 429 10.31 9.22 7.79
C VAL A 429 11.57 9.66 8.52
N LEU A 430 11.47 9.99 9.81
CA LEU A 430 12.60 10.49 10.59
C LEU A 430 13.65 9.40 10.86
N ARG A 431 13.22 8.15 11.10
CA ARG A 431 14.11 7.02 11.35
C ARG A 431 15.00 6.69 10.16
N TYR A 432 14.42 6.64 8.95
CA TYR A 432 15.15 6.19 7.76
C TYR A 432 15.88 7.30 7.01
N ASN A 433 15.70 8.59 7.36
CA ASN A 433 16.37 9.71 6.70
C ASN A 433 17.36 10.38 7.66
N LYS A 434 18.60 9.92 7.68
CA LYS A 434 19.65 10.45 8.59
C LYS A 434 19.92 11.93 8.37
N GLN A 435 19.79 12.45 7.15
CA GLN A 435 20.15 13.83 6.77
C GLN A 435 19.12 14.88 7.21
N ILE A 436 17.84 14.53 7.43
CA ILE A 436 16.83 15.48 7.82
C ILE A 436 16.80 15.72 9.33
N GLY A 437 16.65 16.99 9.73
CA GLY A 437 16.48 17.39 11.13
C GLY A 437 15.04 17.27 11.62
N PHE A 438 14.07 17.51 10.74
CA PHE A 438 12.64 17.43 11.06
C PHE A 438 11.75 17.13 9.85
N THR A 439 10.50 16.76 10.14
CA THR A 439 9.41 16.70 9.15
C THR A 439 8.42 17.82 9.42
N THR A 440 7.76 18.30 8.38
CA THR A 440 6.62 19.22 8.50
C THR A 440 5.39 18.62 7.82
N THR A 441 4.22 18.79 8.44
CA THR A 441 2.95 18.28 7.94
C THR A 441 2.06 19.43 7.49
N PRO A 442 1.23 19.27 6.45
CA PRO A 442 0.23 20.28 6.13
C PRO A 442 -0.70 20.50 7.33
N LEU A 443 -1.08 21.76 7.58
CA LEU A 443 -2.07 22.10 8.59
C LEU A 443 -3.49 22.04 8.02
N ALA A 444 -4.42 21.59 8.83
CA ALA A 444 -5.85 21.73 8.59
C ALA A 444 -6.53 22.33 9.81
N ARG A 445 -7.77 22.80 9.65
CA ARG A 445 -8.62 23.28 10.75
C ARG A 445 -9.74 22.27 10.98
N PHE A 446 -10.05 22.04 12.22
CA PHE A 446 -11.21 21.28 12.64
C PHE A 446 -12.24 22.23 13.21
N ILE A 447 -13.36 22.43 12.50
CA ILE A 447 -14.42 23.38 12.86
C ILE A 447 -15.77 22.73 12.61
N ASP A 448 -16.66 22.78 13.60
CA ASP A 448 -18.03 22.26 13.51
C ASP A 448 -18.09 20.79 13.02
N GLY A 449 -17.20 19.94 13.52
CA GLY A 449 -17.12 18.53 13.15
C GLY A 449 -16.52 18.24 11.76
N HIS A 450 -15.99 19.27 11.07
CA HIS A 450 -15.46 19.13 9.72
C HIS A 450 -14.00 19.60 9.61
N VAL A 451 -13.21 18.85 8.85
CA VAL A 451 -11.86 19.25 8.48
C VAL A 451 -11.91 20.19 7.26
N ARG A 452 -11.36 21.39 7.43
CA ARG A 452 -11.13 22.34 6.36
C ARG A 452 -9.64 22.53 6.13
N GLU A 453 -9.18 22.31 4.90
CA GLU A 453 -7.79 22.56 4.55
C GLU A 453 -7.44 24.02 4.83
N TYR A 454 -6.32 24.24 5.51
CA TYR A 454 -5.75 25.55 5.70
C TYR A 454 -5.13 25.99 4.37
N ARG A 455 -5.78 26.90 3.64
CA ARG A 455 -5.44 27.29 2.26
C ARG A 455 -4.01 27.82 2.09
N PHE A 456 -3.37 28.24 3.16
CA PHE A 456 -2.05 28.86 3.18
C PHE A 456 -0.89 27.87 3.42
N CYS A 457 -1.16 26.78 4.08
CA CYS A 457 -0.20 25.70 4.29
C CYS A 457 -0.38 24.56 3.29
N SER A 458 -1.22 24.77 2.28
CA SER A 458 -1.38 23.80 1.20
C SER A 458 -0.12 23.81 0.36
N ALA A 459 0.79 23.08 0.79
CA ALA A 459 2.02 22.71 0.15
C ALA A 459 1.77 21.91 -1.14
N SER A 460 0.75 22.26 -1.90
CA SER A 460 0.50 21.76 -3.26
C SER A 460 1.63 22.13 -4.24
N PHE A 461 2.60 22.92 -3.81
CA PHE A 461 3.70 23.39 -4.65
C PHE A 461 5.00 22.56 -4.50
N LEU A 462 5.16 21.74 -3.46
CA LEU A 462 6.35 20.92 -3.28
C LEU A 462 6.07 19.44 -3.57
N ARG A 463 6.85 18.85 -4.45
CA ARG A 463 6.81 17.41 -4.75
C ARG A 463 7.38 16.59 -3.58
N ASN A 464 6.73 15.50 -3.26
CA ASN A 464 6.71 14.74 -2.01
C ASN A 464 7.90 13.81 -1.72
N SER A 465 9.11 13.97 -2.21
CA SER A 465 10.04 12.84 -2.08
C SER A 465 11.47 13.10 -1.61
N GLU A 466 11.87 14.36 -1.41
CA GLU A 466 13.30 14.63 -1.15
C GLU A 466 13.51 15.47 0.12
N ALA A 467 14.69 15.32 0.73
CA ALA A 467 15.17 16.24 1.75
C ALA A 467 15.36 17.62 1.11
N ILE A 468 14.75 18.64 1.67
CA ILE A 468 14.71 20.00 1.12
C ILE A 468 15.48 20.92 2.08
N SER A 469 16.27 21.86 1.51
CA SER A 469 16.78 23.03 2.22
C SER A 469 15.99 24.27 1.79
N ILE A 470 16.07 25.36 2.57
CA ILE A 470 15.39 26.61 2.25
C ILE A 470 15.84 27.19 0.90
N ALA A 471 17.09 26.94 0.50
CA ALA A 471 17.62 27.35 -0.80
C ALA A 471 16.91 26.67 -1.99
N GLY A 472 16.37 25.46 -1.80
CA GLY A 472 15.61 24.72 -2.81
C GLY A 472 14.09 24.91 -2.75
N ALA A 473 13.57 25.66 -1.77
CA ALA A 473 12.14 25.86 -1.54
C ALA A 473 11.77 27.30 -1.21
N PRO A 474 11.94 28.24 -2.13
CA PRO A 474 11.76 29.68 -1.87
C PRO A 474 10.33 30.13 -1.48
N LEU A 475 9.34 29.24 -1.55
CA LEU A 475 7.93 29.52 -1.22
C LEU A 475 7.51 29.00 0.17
N PHE A 476 8.46 28.65 1.02
CA PHE A 476 8.21 27.97 2.30
C PHE A 476 7.98 28.86 3.55
N PRO A 477 8.07 30.19 3.52
CA PRO A 477 7.87 31.03 4.69
C PRO A 477 6.45 30.99 5.31
N PHE A 478 5.50 30.32 4.69
CA PHE A 478 4.10 30.32 5.16
C PHE A 478 3.78 29.27 6.22
N ASP A 479 4.66 28.30 6.43
CA ASP A 479 4.49 27.27 7.44
C ASP A 479 5.39 27.57 8.66
N LEU A 480 5.09 28.64 9.35
CA LEU A 480 5.87 29.16 10.45
C LEU A 480 5.38 28.68 11.84
N PHE A 481 4.61 27.60 11.89
CA PHE A 481 4.15 27.02 13.15
C PHE A 481 5.05 25.86 13.58
N LEU A 482 5.33 25.75 14.90
CA LEU A 482 6.08 24.61 15.44
C LEU A 482 5.19 23.38 15.64
N SER A 483 3.90 23.59 15.90
CA SER A 483 2.94 22.52 16.26
C SER A 483 2.71 21.46 15.18
N ASN A 484 3.09 21.73 13.93
CA ASN A 484 3.01 20.76 12.83
C ASN A 484 4.38 20.19 12.41
N LYS A 485 5.41 20.38 13.24
CA LYS A 485 6.78 19.91 12.98
C LYS A 485 7.21 18.87 13.99
N PHE A 486 7.81 17.80 13.47
CA PHE A 486 8.32 16.68 14.27
C PHE A 486 9.84 16.68 14.12
N PHE A 487 10.55 16.94 15.21
CA PHE A 487 11.99 17.17 15.23
C PHE A 487 12.76 15.95 15.73
N LYS A 488 13.98 15.77 15.25
CA LYS A 488 14.97 14.92 15.91
C LYS A 488 15.60 15.68 17.09
N VAL A 489 15.48 15.13 18.29
CA VAL A 489 16.07 15.72 19.50
C VAL A 489 17.59 15.88 19.35
N SER A 490 18.25 14.84 18.80
CA SER A 490 19.69 14.88 18.51
C SER A 490 20.09 16.00 17.54
N HIS A 491 19.23 16.33 16.58
CA HIS A 491 19.49 17.45 15.65
C HIS A 491 19.40 18.79 16.34
N LEU A 492 18.33 19.05 17.11
CA LEU A 492 18.16 20.31 17.84
C LEU A 492 19.31 20.54 18.84
N ARG A 493 19.68 19.48 19.59
CA ARG A 493 20.83 19.51 20.50
C ARG A 493 22.16 19.70 19.76
N GLY A 494 22.35 19.04 18.62
CA GLY A 494 23.55 19.11 17.80
C GLY A 494 23.83 20.49 17.22
N ILE A 495 22.78 21.23 16.78
CA ILE A 495 22.91 22.62 16.32
C ILE A 495 22.83 23.64 17.46
N LYS A 496 22.77 23.20 18.72
CA LYS A 496 22.62 24.02 19.93
C LYS A 496 21.46 25.01 19.82
N PHE A 497 20.32 24.53 19.28
CA PHE A 497 19.16 25.37 19.05
C PHE A 497 18.52 25.79 20.37
N SER A 498 18.29 27.10 20.54
CA SER A 498 17.56 27.69 21.65
C SER A 498 16.30 28.38 21.14
N PHE A 499 15.15 27.97 21.66
CA PHE A 499 13.87 28.59 21.31
C PHE A 499 13.75 29.99 21.89
N THR A 500 13.08 30.87 21.15
CA THR A 500 12.68 32.20 21.55
C THR A 500 11.18 32.25 21.87
N ASP A 501 10.71 33.38 22.40
CA ASP A 501 9.27 33.58 22.62
C ASP A 501 8.48 33.81 21.32
N ASN A 502 9.17 33.90 20.19
CA ASN A 502 8.55 34.09 18.88
C ASN A 502 8.65 32.84 18.01
N GLU A 503 7.53 32.08 17.95
CA GLU A 503 7.42 30.85 17.17
C GLU A 503 7.79 31.02 15.69
N THR A 504 7.50 32.17 15.11
CA THR A 504 7.78 32.49 13.69
C THR A 504 9.28 32.62 13.44
N VAL A 505 10.02 33.27 14.35
CA VAL A 505 11.48 33.37 14.28
C VAL A 505 12.12 32.02 14.46
N ASP A 506 11.65 31.23 15.40
CA ASP A 506 12.13 29.89 15.68
C ASP A 506 11.94 28.97 14.47
N ALA A 507 10.74 28.92 13.90
CA ALA A 507 10.44 28.10 12.73
C ALA A 507 11.30 28.50 11.53
N TYR A 508 11.49 29.81 11.29
CA TYR A 508 12.32 30.31 10.21
C TYR A 508 13.80 29.93 10.39
N THR A 509 14.33 30.07 11.61
CA THR A 509 15.71 29.71 11.94
C THR A 509 15.97 28.24 11.79
N LEU A 510 14.99 27.39 12.16
CA LEU A 510 15.05 25.93 11.96
C LEU A 510 15.07 25.56 10.48
N TYR A 511 14.24 26.22 9.64
CA TYR A 511 14.28 26.02 8.20
C TYR A 511 15.61 26.39 7.57
N ARG A 512 16.24 27.48 8.03
CA ARG A 512 17.54 27.93 7.52
C ARG A 512 18.66 26.94 7.86
N ASN A 513 18.63 26.35 9.04
CA ASN A 513 19.73 25.52 9.58
C ASN A 513 19.53 24.02 9.42
N SER A 514 18.46 23.57 8.75
CA SER A 514 18.11 22.16 8.70
C SER A 514 17.68 21.69 7.32
N PHE A 515 18.02 20.44 6.99
CA PHE A 515 17.29 19.72 5.97
C PHE A 515 15.99 19.19 6.58
N PHE A 516 14.91 19.30 5.86
CA PHE A 516 13.60 18.83 6.31
C PHE A 516 12.85 18.08 5.20
N ARG A 517 11.82 17.34 5.57
CA ARG A 517 10.94 16.66 4.64
C ARG A 517 9.49 17.02 4.91
N LYS A 518 8.77 17.32 3.84
CA LYS A 518 7.35 17.56 3.91
C LYS A 518 6.58 16.25 3.81
N MET A 519 5.60 16.08 4.70
CA MET A 519 4.69 14.97 4.71
C MET A 519 3.49 15.22 3.77
N PRO A 520 2.99 14.19 3.07
CA PRO A 520 1.88 14.35 2.11
C PRO A 520 0.50 14.49 2.75
N ARG A 521 0.35 14.19 4.05
CA ARG A 521 -0.92 14.17 4.76
C ARG A 521 -0.90 15.07 5.98
N HIS A 522 -2.07 15.61 6.31
CA HIS A 522 -2.28 16.32 7.58
C HIS A 522 -2.05 15.37 8.74
N CYS A 523 -1.37 15.85 9.78
CA CYS A 523 -1.16 15.11 11.02
C CYS A 523 -1.63 15.92 12.23
N VAL A 524 -1.79 17.22 12.07
CA VAL A 524 -2.20 18.16 13.11
C VAL A 524 -3.36 19.03 12.61
N TYR A 525 -4.41 19.13 13.41
CA TYR A 525 -5.65 19.85 13.10
C TYR A 525 -5.89 20.93 14.14
N LEU A 526 -5.74 22.21 13.74
CA LEU A 526 -5.94 23.35 14.61
C LEU A 526 -7.43 23.57 14.90
N THR A 527 -7.77 23.80 16.15
CA THR A 527 -9.13 24.20 16.59
C THR A 527 -9.26 25.72 16.81
N ALA A 528 -8.13 26.47 16.69
CA ALA A 528 -8.07 27.91 16.89
C ALA A 528 -8.67 28.76 15.75
N THR A 529 -9.07 30.00 16.03
CA THR A 529 -9.66 30.94 15.06
C THR A 529 -8.59 31.61 14.17
N GLU A 530 -8.98 32.09 12.98
CA GLU A 530 -8.08 32.68 11.97
C GLU A 530 -7.48 34.03 12.39
N SER A 531 -8.21 34.78 13.20
CA SER A 531 -7.80 36.12 13.69
C SER A 531 -6.57 36.08 14.62
N SER A 532 -6.43 35.03 15.43
CA SER A 532 -5.29 34.88 16.35
C SER A 532 -3.98 34.56 15.62
N LEU A 533 -4.06 33.89 14.49
CA LEU A 533 -2.92 33.51 13.64
C LEU A 533 -2.38 34.71 12.85
N LEU A 534 -3.25 35.65 12.44
CA LEU A 534 -2.89 36.88 11.75
C LEU A 534 -2.21 37.90 12.66
N ALA A 535 -2.59 37.93 13.94
CA ALA A 535 -1.96 38.82 14.94
C ALA A 535 -0.48 38.43 15.16
N SER A 536 -0.21 37.14 15.36
CA SER A 536 1.14 36.59 15.55
C SER A 536 2.08 36.89 14.36
N LEU A 537 1.60 36.88 13.14
CA LEU A 537 2.37 37.19 11.94
C LEU A 537 2.69 38.68 11.79
N LYS A 538 1.88 39.59 12.37
CA LYS A 538 2.14 41.03 12.34
C LYS A 538 3.31 41.45 13.24
N GLU A 539 3.44 40.81 14.39
CA GLU A 539 4.43 41.14 15.41
C GLU A 539 5.84 40.62 15.08
N SER A 540 5.93 39.70 14.15
CA SER A 540 7.18 38.94 13.88
C SER A 540 8.15 39.62 12.90
N ARG A 541 7.75 40.72 12.21
CA ARG A 541 8.54 41.31 11.13
C ARG A 541 9.87 41.86 11.57
N ASP A 542 9.83 42.60 12.66
CA ASP A 542 10.97 43.39 13.13
C ASP A 542 12.01 42.52 13.87
N LEU A 543 11.66 41.28 14.13
CA LEU A 543 12.52 40.30 14.78
C LEU A 543 13.25 39.36 13.79
N LEU A 544 12.93 39.45 12.50
CA LEU A 544 13.59 38.64 11.46
C LEU A 544 14.87 39.33 10.96
N PRO A 545 15.91 38.58 10.60
CA PRO A 545 17.12 39.16 9.99
C PRO A 545 16.78 40.02 8.75
N PRO A 546 17.53 41.14 8.48
CA PRO A 546 17.23 42.03 7.36
C PRO A 546 17.10 41.36 6.01
N GLU A 547 17.92 40.35 5.75
CA GLU A 547 17.91 39.52 4.53
C GLU A 547 16.59 38.74 4.31
N CYS A 548 15.83 38.59 5.38
CA CYS A 548 14.56 37.88 5.42
C CYS A 548 13.36 38.82 5.34
N GLY A 549 13.58 40.12 5.65
CA GLY A 549 12.53 41.15 5.66
C GLY A 549 11.90 41.35 4.30
N GLU A 550 12.70 41.40 3.22
CA GLU A 550 12.17 41.52 1.84
C GLU A 550 11.38 40.27 1.40
N LEU A 551 11.88 39.09 1.73
CA LEU A 551 11.18 37.84 1.44
C LEU A 551 9.86 37.76 2.24
N TYR A 552 9.92 38.10 3.53
CA TYR A 552 8.75 38.19 4.41
C TYR A 552 7.72 39.21 3.89
N ASP A 553 8.14 40.40 3.48
CA ASP A 553 7.25 41.46 2.98
C ASP A 553 6.64 41.10 1.62
N ARG A 554 7.39 40.42 0.76
CA ARG A 554 6.88 39.86 -0.51
C ARG A 554 5.80 38.83 -0.24
N GLU A 555 6.06 37.92 0.66
CA GLU A 555 5.16 36.83 1.02
C GLU A 555 3.94 37.34 1.80
N LYS A 556 4.13 38.36 2.71
CA LYS A 556 3.03 39.05 3.42
C LYS A 556 2.15 39.86 2.46
N ARG A 557 2.71 40.46 1.41
CA ARG A 557 1.93 41.08 0.33
C ARG A 557 1.12 40.07 -0.45
N LEU A 558 1.71 38.93 -0.77
CA LEU A 558 1.03 37.82 -1.43
C LEU A 558 -0.10 37.27 -0.54
N TYR A 559 0.19 37.09 0.75
CA TYR A 559 -0.74 36.67 1.78
C TYR A 559 -1.93 37.62 1.93
N ARG A 560 -1.67 38.94 2.10
CA ARG A 560 -2.73 39.96 2.17
C ARG A 560 -3.60 39.97 0.91
N ARG A 561 -3.03 39.83 -0.27
CA ARG A 561 -3.78 39.73 -1.53
C ARG A 561 -4.69 38.48 -1.58
N ILE A 562 -4.27 37.40 -0.98
CA ILE A 562 -5.06 36.15 -0.94
C ILE A 562 -6.18 36.25 0.11
N VAL A 563 -5.91 36.86 1.27
CA VAL A 563 -6.86 36.94 2.40
C VAL A 563 -7.85 38.11 2.25
N SER A 564 -7.37 39.31 1.90
CA SER A 564 -8.26 40.49 1.76
C SER A 564 -9.16 40.47 0.53
N HIS A 565 -8.85 39.60 -0.45
CA HIS A 565 -9.63 39.46 -1.66
C HIS A 565 -9.71 37.98 -2.05
N PRO A 566 -10.52 37.17 -1.33
CA PRO A 566 -10.72 35.77 -1.69
C PRO A 566 -11.19 35.60 -3.14
N ASP A 567 -11.71 36.70 -3.73
CA ASP A 567 -12.24 36.73 -5.08
C ASP A 567 -11.34 37.34 -6.17
N SER A 568 -10.22 37.97 -5.82
CA SER A 568 -9.47 38.79 -6.78
C SER A 568 -8.02 38.42 -7.06
N SER A 569 -7.54 37.23 -6.68
CA SER A 569 -6.21 36.79 -7.15
C SER A 569 -6.28 36.34 -8.62
N ILE A 570 -6.45 37.31 -9.52
CA ILE A 570 -6.57 37.08 -10.97
C ILE A 570 -5.40 36.21 -11.49
N SER A 571 -4.18 36.35 -10.98
CA SER A 571 -3.03 35.55 -11.45
C SER A 571 -3.07 34.11 -10.96
N LEU A 572 -3.49 33.83 -9.72
CA LEU A 572 -3.65 32.47 -9.20
C LEU A 572 -4.93 31.83 -9.76
N LYS A 573 -6.02 32.61 -9.86
CA LYS A 573 -7.24 32.20 -10.57
C LYS A 573 -6.94 31.96 -12.05
N LEU A 574 -6.16 32.80 -12.73
CA LEU A 574 -5.71 32.58 -14.11
C LEU A 574 -4.80 31.35 -14.21
N THR A 575 -3.92 31.09 -13.25
CA THR A 575 -3.05 29.90 -13.25
C THR A 575 -3.86 28.64 -12.95
N LEU A 576 -4.79 28.69 -12.01
CA LEU A 576 -5.70 27.58 -11.71
C LEU A 576 -6.76 27.42 -12.82
N ALA A 577 -7.27 28.52 -13.36
CA ALA A 577 -8.15 28.51 -14.54
C ALA A 577 -7.42 28.00 -15.78
N LYS A 578 -6.17 28.43 -16.01
CA LYS A 578 -5.34 27.90 -17.09
C LYS A 578 -5.08 26.41 -16.93
N LYS A 579 -4.81 25.92 -15.70
CA LYS A 579 -4.71 24.49 -15.41
C LYS A 579 -6.07 23.78 -15.55
N ARG A 580 -7.16 24.35 -15.03
CA ARG A 580 -8.52 23.79 -15.18
C ARG A 580 -8.95 23.74 -16.65
N ILE A 581 -8.70 24.81 -17.40
CA ILE A 581 -8.95 24.87 -18.85
C ILE A 581 -8.10 23.83 -19.57
N GLN A 582 -6.81 23.74 -19.27
CA GLN A 582 -5.92 22.73 -19.83
C GLN A 582 -6.37 21.30 -19.49
N TYR A 583 -6.77 21.03 -18.25
CA TYR A 583 -7.35 19.74 -17.87
C TYR A 583 -8.72 19.51 -18.51
N GLY A 584 -9.56 20.56 -18.63
CA GLY A 584 -10.85 20.53 -19.33
C GLY A 584 -10.69 20.19 -20.81
N ILE A 585 -9.73 20.85 -21.48
CA ILE A 585 -9.39 20.60 -22.88
C ILE A 585 -8.90 19.15 -23.07
N ILE A 586 -7.96 18.69 -22.24
CA ILE A 586 -7.44 17.31 -22.32
C ILE A 586 -8.57 16.31 -22.06
N SER A 587 -9.43 16.58 -21.07
CA SER A 587 -10.59 15.72 -20.78
C SER A 587 -11.64 15.73 -21.90
N ALA A 588 -11.84 16.88 -22.55
CA ALA A 588 -12.72 16.99 -23.72
C ALA A 588 -12.18 16.18 -24.90
N PHE A 589 -10.87 16.27 -25.18
CA PHE A 589 -10.23 15.45 -26.21
C PHE A 589 -10.22 13.96 -25.87
N TYR A 590 -10.02 13.61 -24.58
CA TYR A 590 -10.16 12.22 -24.13
C TYR A 590 -11.58 11.69 -24.45
N ARG A 591 -12.63 12.43 -24.08
CA ARG A 591 -14.01 12.04 -24.36
C ARG A 591 -14.27 11.94 -25.87
N LEU A 592 -13.81 12.94 -26.64
CA LEU A 592 -13.93 12.95 -28.09
C LEU A 592 -13.24 11.72 -28.70
N PHE A 593 -11.99 11.45 -28.36
CA PHE A 593 -11.27 10.31 -28.93
C PHE A 593 -11.81 8.96 -28.44
N SER A 594 -12.42 8.93 -27.26
CA SER A 594 -13.04 7.72 -26.72
C SER A 594 -14.32 7.29 -27.45
N VAL A 595 -14.98 8.16 -28.23
CA VAL A 595 -16.17 7.82 -29.04
C VAL A 595 -15.87 7.61 -30.52
N LEU A 596 -14.64 7.96 -30.98
CA LEU A 596 -14.25 7.72 -32.36
C LEU A 596 -14.16 6.21 -32.65
N PRO A 597 -14.46 5.76 -33.87
CA PRO A 597 -14.39 4.35 -34.23
C PRO A 597 -12.97 3.80 -34.06
N LEU A 598 -12.85 2.57 -33.56
CA LEU A 598 -11.57 1.87 -33.45
C LEU A 598 -11.04 1.51 -34.83
N LYS A 599 -9.76 1.76 -35.02
CA LYS A 599 -9.06 1.42 -36.25
C LYS A 599 -8.36 0.07 -36.09
N LYS A 600 -8.37 -0.77 -37.09
CA LYS A 600 -7.57 -2.00 -37.19
C LYS A 600 -6.09 -1.63 -37.26
N ARG A 601 -5.49 -1.33 -36.12
CA ARG A 601 -4.12 -0.87 -35.98
C ARG A 601 -3.55 -1.37 -34.67
N VAL A 602 -2.27 -1.70 -34.65
CA VAL A 602 -1.47 -2.00 -33.46
C VAL A 602 -0.65 -0.79 -33.04
N VAL A 603 -0.70 -0.44 -31.77
CA VAL A 603 0.21 0.54 -31.14
C VAL A 603 1.15 -0.18 -30.21
N PHE A 604 2.45 -0.03 -30.46
CA PHE A 604 3.52 -0.49 -29.59
C PHE A 604 3.96 0.66 -28.68
N TYR A 605 3.70 0.51 -27.39
CA TYR A 605 3.97 1.53 -26.37
C TYR A 605 5.15 1.11 -25.50
N THR A 606 6.22 1.91 -25.49
CA THR A 606 7.40 1.68 -24.66
C THR A 606 7.77 2.91 -23.84
N GLN A 607 8.40 2.70 -22.68
CA GLN A 607 8.95 3.76 -21.82
C GLN A 607 10.46 3.97 -21.99
N ASN A 608 11.10 3.29 -22.93
CA ASN A 608 12.52 3.49 -23.20
C ASN A 608 12.78 4.89 -23.75
N ASP A 609 13.87 5.54 -23.28
CA ASP A 609 14.25 6.91 -23.69
C ASP A 609 14.73 6.98 -25.16
N SER A 610 15.02 5.83 -25.77
CA SER A 610 15.44 5.71 -27.15
C SER A 610 14.25 5.40 -28.06
N GLU A 611 14.26 5.89 -29.29
CA GLU A 611 13.33 5.46 -30.35
C GLU A 611 13.47 3.96 -30.69
N GLN A 612 14.42 3.27 -30.06
CA GLN A 612 14.64 1.84 -30.23
C GLN A 612 13.78 1.04 -29.25
N MET A 613 12.89 0.24 -29.79
CA MET A 613 12.15 -0.76 -29.05
C MET A 613 13.10 -1.80 -28.42
N GLY A 614 12.76 -2.31 -27.24
CA GLY A 614 13.41 -3.50 -26.70
C GLY A 614 13.24 -4.69 -27.65
N GLU A 615 14.20 -5.64 -27.62
CA GLU A 615 14.26 -6.78 -28.53
C GLU A 615 12.94 -7.60 -28.53
N ASN A 616 12.38 -7.81 -27.34
CA ASN A 616 11.12 -8.50 -27.15
C ASN A 616 9.97 -7.87 -27.98
N MET A 617 9.87 -6.55 -27.95
CA MET A 617 8.84 -5.81 -28.69
C MET A 617 9.18 -5.70 -30.19
N ARG A 618 10.47 -5.59 -30.54
CA ARG A 618 10.95 -5.51 -31.93
C ARG A 618 10.58 -6.76 -32.72
N LEU A 619 10.84 -7.94 -32.18
CA LEU A 619 10.51 -9.21 -32.82
C LEU A 619 9.01 -9.35 -33.10
N VAL A 620 8.18 -8.98 -32.12
CA VAL A 620 6.71 -8.99 -32.31
C VAL A 620 6.30 -7.95 -33.37
N PHE A 621 6.92 -6.76 -33.36
CA PHE A 621 6.65 -5.72 -34.36
C PHE A 621 6.97 -6.18 -35.77
N GLU A 622 8.04 -6.91 -35.97
CA GLU A 622 8.42 -7.49 -37.27
C GLU A 622 7.46 -8.62 -37.67
N ALA A 623 7.15 -9.52 -36.77
CA ALA A 623 6.35 -10.72 -37.02
C ALA A 623 4.86 -10.43 -37.35
N VAL A 624 4.28 -9.30 -36.91
CA VAL A 624 2.89 -8.93 -37.32
C VAL A 624 2.77 -8.46 -38.76
N GLY A 625 3.86 -8.45 -39.53
CA GLY A 625 3.85 -8.24 -41.02
C GLY A 625 3.28 -6.88 -41.43
N ASP A 626 2.43 -6.87 -42.50
CA ASP A 626 1.90 -5.66 -43.16
C ASP A 626 0.76 -4.97 -42.43
N ILE A 627 0.45 -5.39 -41.19
CA ILE A 627 -0.57 -4.77 -40.38
C ILE A 627 -0.19 -3.33 -40.06
N LYS A 628 -1.16 -2.40 -40.16
CA LYS A 628 -0.91 -0.99 -39.78
C LYS A 628 -0.46 -0.90 -38.32
N LYS A 629 0.80 -0.54 -38.10
CA LYS A 629 1.47 -0.48 -36.79
C LYS A 629 2.11 0.87 -36.55
N THR A 630 2.24 1.27 -35.29
CA THR A 630 2.83 2.55 -34.89
C THR A 630 3.55 2.37 -33.55
N VAL A 631 4.80 2.84 -33.46
CA VAL A 631 5.57 2.87 -32.21
C VAL A 631 5.34 4.21 -31.51
N ILE A 632 5.16 4.16 -30.21
CA ILE A 632 5.06 5.31 -29.32
C ILE A 632 6.06 5.13 -28.17
N ALA A 633 7.12 5.93 -28.15
CA ALA A 633 8.01 6.06 -27.02
C ALA A 633 7.55 7.21 -26.11
N VAL A 634 7.35 6.93 -24.83
CA VAL A 634 6.87 7.90 -23.83
C VAL A 634 7.77 7.88 -22.62
N ARG A 635 8.43 9.01 -22.34
CA ARG A 635 9.25 9.14 -21.12
C ARG A 635 8.38 8.95 -19.86
N PRO A 636 8.88 8.22 -18.86
CA PRO A 636 8.17 8.07 -17.59
C PRO A 636 7.72 9.43 -17.02
N LYS A 637 6.49 9.49 -16.47
CA LYS A 637 5.88 10.71 -15.91
C LYS A 637 5.61 11.86 -16.89
N SER A 638 5.86 11.70 -18.20
CA SER A 638 5.48 12.70 -19.18
C SER A 638 3.96 12.74 -19.39
N ARG A 639 3.43 13.90 -19.81
CA ARG A 639 2.00 14.01 -20.16
C ARG A 639 1.83 13.51 -21.60
N PRO A 640 0.79 12.68 -21.88
CA PRO A 640 0.52 12.26 -23.25
C PRO A 640 0.13 13.47 -24.09
N THR A 641 0.71 13.60 -25.27
CA THR A 641 0.29 14.58 -26.27
C THR A 641 -1.07 14.19 -26.83
N LEU A 642 -1.79 15.14 -27.42
CA LEU A 642 -3.08 14.85 -28.08
C LEU A 642 -2.94 13.79 -29.19
N ARG A 643 -1.78 13.77 -29.90
CA ARG A 643 -1.45 12.73 -30.88
C ARG A 643 -1.37 11.34 -30.23
N ILE A 644 -0.63 11.21 -29.12
CA ILE A 644 -0.48 9.95 -28.38
C ILE A 644 -1.85 9.49 -27.84
N MET A 645 -2.61 10.40 -27.24
CA MET A 645 -3.96 10.11 -26.72
C MET A 645 -4.89 9.61 -27.81
N ARG A 646 -4.92 10.29 -28.98
CA ARG A 646 -5.71 9.86 -30.15
C ARG A 646 -5.27 8.48 -30.64
N LEU A 647 -3.96 8.22 -30.73
CA LEU A 647 -3.45 6.93 -31.17
C LEU A 647 -3.88 5.81 -30.21
N LEU A 648 -3.70 6.00 -28.92
CA LEU A 648 -4.07 5.01 -27.90
C LEU A 648 -5.58 4.74 -27.88
N LEU A 649 -6.42 5.78 -27.89
CA LEU A 649 -7.87 5.64 -27.77
C LEU A 649 -8.58 5.18 -29.05
N THR A 650 -7.92 5.23 -30.21
CA THR A 650 -8.50 4.82 -31.49
C THR A 650 -7.85 3.57 -32.12
N SER A 651 -6.95 2.88 -31.41
CA SER A 651 -6.32 1.65 -31.91
C SER A 651 -6.99 0.43 -31.28
N LYS A 652 -7.20 -0.64 -32.05
CA LYS A 652 -7.86 -1.85 -31.58
C LYS A 652 -6.98 -2.66 -30.67
N VAL A 653 -5.67 -2.71 -30.94
CA VAL A 653 -4.67 -3.44 -30.16
C VAL A 653 -3.57 -2.49 -29.70
N ILE A 654 -3.17 -2.63 -28.45
CA ILE A 654 -2.04 -1.94 -27.82
C ILE A 654 -1.13 -3.00 -27.20
N VAL A 655 0.16 -2.92 -27.48
CA VAL A 655 1.20 -3.82 -26.94
C VAL A 655 2.15 -2.98 -26.09
N THR A 656 2.50 -3.44 -24.91
CA THR A 656 3.46 -2.77 -24.02
C THR A 656 4.41 -3.77 -23.37
N ASP A 657 5.62 -3.35 -23.05
CA ASP A 657 6.66 -4.14 -22.38
C ASP A 657 6.96 -3.68 -20.95
N GLY A 658 6.21 -2.70 -20.45
CA GLY A 658 6.41 -2.14 -19.12
C GLY A 658 5.18 -1.42 -18.60
N TYR A 659 5.37 -0.61 -17.57
CA TYR A 659 4.30 0.21 -17.00
C TYR A 659 3.78 1.25 -18.00
N MET A 660 2.48 1.46 -18.02
CA MET A 660 1.82 2.43 -18.87
C MET A 660 1.17 3.52 -18.02
N ASP A 661 1.95 4.57 -17.65
CA ASP A 661 1.49 5.66 -16.76
C ASP A 661 0.23 6.39 -17.29
N PHE A 662 -0.10 6.23 -18.57
CA PHE A 662 -1.36 6.67 -19.17
C PHE A 662 -2.57 6.10 -18.43
N LEU A 663 -2.52 4.83 -18.02
CA LEU A 663 -3.61 4.12 -17.37
C LEU A 663 -3.92 4.62 -15.94
N LEU A 664 -2.99 5.34 -15.31
CA LEU A 664 -3.25 5.98 -14.01
C LEU A 664 -4.34 7.06 -14.09
N ARG A 665 -4.51 7.68 -15.26
CA ARG A 665 -5.40 8.83 -15.46
C ARG A 665 -6.54 8.56 -16.43
N TYR A 666 -6.34 7.69 -17.41
CA TYR A 666 -7.24 7.44 -18.52
C TYR A 666 -7.54 5.95 -18.63
N LYS A 667 -8.79 5.64 -18.93
CA LYS A 667 -9.22 4.26 -19.16
C LYS A 667 -9.28 3.99 -20.67
N LEU A 668 -8.75 2.84 -21.10
CA LEU A 668 -8.98 2.30 -22.43
C LEU A 668 -10.43 1.77 -22.52
N ARG A 669 -10.94 1.60 -23.71
CA ARG A 669 -12.29 1.03 -23.94
C ARG A 669 -12.24 -0.49 -23.73
N ASP A 670 -13.33 -1.05 -23.24
CA ASP A 670 -13.47 -2.50 -23.03
C ASP A 670 -13.35 -3.30 -24.36
N SER A 671 -13.58 -2.63 -25.52
CA SER A 671 -13.42 -3.19 -26.87
C SER A 671 -11.98 -3.10 -27.41
N GLN A 672 -11.04 -2.52 -26.68
CA GLN A 672 -9.62 -2.50 -27.04
C GLN A 672 -8.90 -3.65 -26.36
N PHE A 673 -7.89 -4.19 -27.02
CA PHE A 673 -7.05 -5.26 -26.47
C PHE A 673 -5.69 -4.70 -26.06
N LEU A 674 -5.37 -4.74 -24.76
CA LEU A 674 -4.10 -4.32 -24.20
C LEU A 674 -3.29 -5.57 -23.80
N LEU A 675 -2.20 -5.80 -24.53
CA LEU A 675 -1.26 -6.90 -24.30
C LEU A 675 -0.01 -6.39 -23.58
N GLN A 676 0.30 -6.99 -22.43
CA GLN A 676 1.55 -6.79 -21.70
C GLN A 676 2.53 -7.92 -22.00
N LEU A 677 3.68 -7.59 -22.60
CA LEU A 677 4.75 -8.56 -22.87
C LEU A 677 5.64 -8.80 -21.65
N TRP A 678 5.72 -7.79 -20.78
CA TRP A 678 6.65 -7.72 -19.66
C TRP A 678 8.12 -7.77 -20.09
N ASN A 679 9.02 -7.51 -19.16
CA ASN A 679 10.46 -7.34 -19.43
C ASN A 679 11.34 -8.38 -18.73
N SER A 680 10.76 -9.38 -18.09
CA SER A 680 11.47 -10.45 -17.37
C SER A 680 10.90 -11.82 -17.71
N ALA A 681 11.76 -12.80 -17.82
CA ALA A 681 11.35 -14.20 -17.87
C ALA A 681 11.09 -14.74 -16.46
N GLY A 682 10.28 -15.80 -16.37
CA GLY A 682 10.02 -16.49 -15.12
C GLY A 682 9.37 -15.63 -14.04
N ALA A 683 9.39 -16.15 -12.81
CA ALA A 683 8.98 -15.44 -11.62
C ALA A 683 10.05 -15.64 -10.53
N PHE A 684 10.98 -14.69 -10.41
CA PHE A 684 12.08 -14.77 -9.45
C PHE A 684 11.91 -13.77 -8.30
N LYS A 685 12.11 -12.49 -8.57
CA LYS A 685 11.91 -11.41 -7.59
C LYS A 685 10.44 -11.04 -7.49
N ARG A 686 9.96 -10.70 -6.31
CA ARG A 686 8.63 -10.13 -6.15
C ARG A 686 8.51 -8.78 -6.85
N PHE A 687 7.36 -8.51 -7.44
CA PHE A 687 7.07 -7.28 -8.19
C PHE A 687 5.57 -6.90 -8.07
N GLY A 688 5.22 -5.73 -8.57
CA GLY A 688 3.83 -5.26 -8.55
C GLY A 688 3.29 -5.13 -7.13
N LEU A 689 2.13 -5.74 -6.86
CA LEU A 689 1.47 -5.71 -5.55
C LEU A 689 2.21 -6.52 -4.47
N ASP A 690 3.14 -7.39 -4.87
CA ASP A 690 3.91 -8.26 -3.97
C ASP A 690 5.23 -7.64 -3.52
N ALA A 691 5.58 -6.47 -4.04
CA ALA A 691 6.82 -5.77 -3.71
C ALA A 691 6.55 -4.31 -3.34
N GLU A 692 7.49 -3.68 -2.67
CA GLU A 692 7.50 -2.21 -2.53
C GLU A 692 7.71 -1.58 -3.90
N SER A 693 6.72 -0.83 -4.37
CA SER A 693 6.74 -0.14 -5.65
C SER A 693 6.85 1.38 -5.48
N ARG A 694 7.34 2.06 -6.53
CA ARG A 694 7.25 3.53 -6.65
C ARG A 694 5.80 4.06 -6.72
N HIS A 695 4.86 3.18 -7.04
CA HIS A 695 3.43 3.44 -7.07
C HIS A 695 2.78 2.99 -5.76
N SER A 696 1.72 3.68 -5.35
CA SER A 696 0.88 3.20 -4.27
C SER A 696 0.14 1.92 -4.71
N ARG A 697 -0.27 1.10 -3.76
CA ARG A 697 -1.03 -0.14 -4.07
C ARG A 697 -2.24 0.12 -4.98
N ILE A 698 -2.94 1.26 -4.79
CA ILE A 698 -4.08 1.66 -5.63
C ILE A 698 -3.63 2.01 -7.06
N GLU A 699 -2.47 2.66 -7.22
CA GLU A 699 -1.93 2.98 -8.55
C GLU A 699 -1.46 1.73 -9.27
N GLU A 700 -0.80 0.79 -8.57
CA GLU A 700 -0.46 -0.53 -9.12
C GLU A 700 -1.70 -1.25 -9.64
N MET A 701 -2.75 -1.35 -8.84
CA MET A 701 -4.01 -1.96 -9.28
C MET A 701 -4.60 -1.27 -10.52
N LYS A 702 -4.59 0.08 -10.58
CA LYS A 702 -5.10 0.82 -11.74
C LYS A 702 -4.29 0.59 -13.01
N LEU A 703 -2.98 0.42 -12.88
CA LEU A 703 -2.09 0.14 -14.00
C LEU A 703 -2.40 -1.21 -14.62
N HIS A 704 -2.67 -2.21 -13.78
CA HIS A 704 -2.79 -3.60 -14.20
C HIS A 704 -4.23 -4.04 -14.52
N GLU A 705 -5.25 -3.45 -13.88
CA GLU A 705 -6.66 -3.85 -14.06
C GLU A 705 -7.11 -3.85 -15.53
N GLN A 706 -6.50 -2.99 -16.37
CA GLN A 706 -6.86 -2.79 -17.76
C GLN A 706 -6.15 -3.74 -18.73
N TYR A 707 -5.20 -4.56 -18.27
CA TYR A 707 -4.59 -5.57 -19.14
C TYR A 707 -5.65 -6.57 -19.61
N SER A 708 -5.71 -6.75 -20.94
CA SER A 708 -6.54 -7.79 -21.56
C SER A 708 -5.83 -9.13 -21.52
N ALA A 709 -4.51 -9.12 -21.71
CA ALA A 709 -3.65 -10.30 -21.58
C ALA A 709 -2.24 -9.89 -21.12
N VAL A 710 -1.57 -10.82 -20.42
CA VAL A 710 -0.17 -10.72 -20.00
C VAL A 710 0.57 -11.97 -20.44
N CYS A 711 1.73 -11.82 -21.11
CA CYS A 711 2.57 -12.93 -21.51
C CYS A 711 3.42 -13.40 -20.32
N VAL A 712 3.50 -14.73 -20.15
CA VAL A 712 4.43 -15.37 -19.21
C VAL A 712 5.12 -16.58 -19.86
N THR A 713 6.22 -17.02 -19.24
CA THR A 713 7.13 -18.01 -19.79
C THR A 713 6.80 -19.46 -19.45
N SER A 714 5.82 -19.67 -18.54
CA SER A 714 5.31 -21.00 -18.21
C SER A 714 3.90 -20.94 -17.60
N PRO A 715 3.14 -22.06 -17.60
CA PRO A 715 1.89 -22.16 -16.88
C PRO A 715 2.04 -21.94 -15.38
N GLU A 716 3.17 -22.33 -14.79
CA GLU A 716 3.44 -22.18 -13.36
C GLU A 716 3.64 -20.72 -12.97
N CYS A 717 4.19 -19.89 -13.86
CA CYS A 717 4.34 -18.44 -13.64
C CYS A 717 3.00 -17.71 -13.55
N ARG A 718 1.90 -18.24 -14.06
CA ARG A 718 0.58 -17.59 -14.11
C ARG A 718 0.08 -17.18 -12.73
N GLN A 719 0.31 -17.99 -11.71
CA GLN A 719 -0.13 -17.68 -10.35
C GLN A 719 0.58 -16.45 -9.78
N TYR A 720 1.89 -16.35 -9.96
CA TYR A 720 2.69 -15.23 -9.43
C TYR A 720 2.31 -13.91 -10.11
N TYR A 721 2.16 -13.92 -11.43
CA TYR A 721 1.77 -12.73 -12.19
C TYR A 721 0.31 -12.31 -11.91
N SER A 722 -0.59 -13.28 -11.73
CA SER A 722 -1.98 -13.01 -11.33
C SER A 722 -2.04 -12.29 -9.98
N HIS A 723 -1.24 -12.73 -9.01
CA HIS A 723 -1.16 -12.13 -7.68
C HIS A 723 -0.47 -10.76 -7.73
N ALA A 724 0.70 -10.68 -8.38
CA ALA A 724 1.49 -9.44 -8.48
C ALA A 724 0.75 -8.31 -9.20
N PHE A 725 -0.08 -8.62 -10.21
CA PHE A 725 -0.86 -7.63 -10.93
C PHE A 725 -2.30 -7.46 -10.40
N GLY A 726 -2.74 -8.34 -9.50
CA GLY A 726 -4.11 -8.31 -8.96
C GLY A 726 -5.18 -8.51 -10.04
N ILE A 727 -4.90 -9.34 -11.07
CA ILE A 727 -5.80 -9.64 -12.19
C ILE A 727 -6.07 -11.13 -12.29
N SER A 728 -7.17 -11.46 -12.94
CA SER A 728 -7.61 -12.85 -13.10
C SER A 728 -6.59 -13.71 -13.86
N ARG A 729 -6.43 -14.97 -13.44
CA ARG A 729 -5.46 -15.93 -13.98
C ARG A 729 -5.70 -16.29 -15.45
N ASP A 730 -6.95 -16.16 -15.94
CA ASP A 730 -7.30 -16.36 -17.35
C ASP A 730 -6.70 -15.31 -18.29
N LYS A 731 -6.38 -14.11 -17.77
CA LYS A 731 -5.67 -13.06 -18.51
C LYS A 731 -4.17 -13.31 -18.60
N ILE A 732 -3.61 -14.25 -17.84
CA ILE A 732 -2.18 -14.57 -17.86
C ILE A 732 -1.97 -15.73 -18.82
N LEU A 733 -1.33 -15.46 -19.95
CA LEU A 733 -1.18 -16.41 -21.06
C LEU A 733 0.27 -16.91 -21.12
N SER A 734 0.46 -18.22 -21.14
CA SER A 734 1.77 -18.87 -21.28
C SER A 734 2.20 -18.91 -22.75
N LEU A 735 2.58 -17.74 -23.30
CA LEU A 735 2.97 -17.57 -24.69
C LEU A 735 4.49 -17.61 -24.90
N GLY A 736 5.25 -17.62 -23.81
CA GLY A 736 6.69 -17.43 -23.83
C GLY A 736 7.11 -15.96 -23.91
N ARG A 737 8.40 -15.71 -24.00
CA ARG A 737 8.99 -14.38 -24.17
C ARG A 737 9.65 -14.32 -25.56
N PRO A 738 9.23 -13.43 -26.48
CA PRO A 738 9.66 -13.40 -27.87
C PRO A 738 11.17 -13.37 -28.10
N ASP A 739 11.94 -12.61 -27.33
CA ASP A 739 13.40 -12.52 -27.49
C ASP A 739 14.14 -13.83 -27.14
N THR A 740 13.50 -14.74 -26.40
CA THR A 740 14.09 -16.08 -26.14
C THR A 740 14.15 -16.96 -27.38
N ASP A 741 13.36 -16.66 -28.40
CA ASP A 741 13.40 -17.42 -29.67
C ASP A 741 14.76 -17.30 -30.36
N LEU A 742 15.45 -16.15 -30.24
CA LEU A 742 16.79 -15.95 -30.73
C LEU A 742 17.83 -16.78 -29.99
N LEU A 743 17.65 -16.92 -28.65
CA LEU A 743 18.57 -17.68 -27.81
C LEU A 743 18.47 -19.20 -28.06
N LEU A 744 17.28 -19.67 -28.44
CA LEU A 744 17.01 -21.09 -28.74
C LEU A 744 17.42 -21.48 -30.18
N SER A 745 17.50 -20.52 -31.10
CA SER A 745 17.92 -20.76 -32.48
C SER A 745 19.40 -21.07 -32.55
N VAL A 746 19.77 -22.24 -33.04
CA VAL A 746 21.17 -22.63 -33.25
C VAL A 746 21.89 -21.65 -34.20
N ALA A 747 21.25 -21.27 -35.31
CA ALA A 747 21.81 -20.28 -36.26
C ALA A 747 21.92 -18.89 -35.61
N GLY A 748 20.93 -18.49 -34.80
CA GLY A 748 20.93 -17.23 -34.07
C GLY A 748 22.07 -17.15 -33.05
N ARG A 749 22.24 -18.19 -32.24
CA ARG A 749 23.36 -18.27 -31.27
C ARG A 749 24.72 -18.24 -31.95
N GLN A 750 24.87 -18.99 -33.03
CA GLN A 750 26.13 -18.99 -33.77
C GLN A 750 26.45 -17.62 -34.39
N ALA A 751 25.46 -16.92 -34.94
CA ALA A 751 25.64 -15.57 -35.48
C ALA A 751 26.05 -14.56 -34.39
N LEU A 752 25.46 -14.64 -33.18
CA LEU A 752 25.85 -13.82 -32.03
C LEU A 752 27.27 -14.11 -31.58
N ARG A 753 27.63 -15.40 -31.50
CA ARG A 753 28.98 -15.88 -31.15
C ARG A 753 30.03 -15.38 -32.15
N ASP A 754 29.81 -15.55 -33.45
CA ASP A 754 30.71 -15.14 -34.52
C ASP A 754 30.91 -13.61 -34.49
N LYS A 755 29.83 -12.87 -34.26
CA LYS A 755 29.88 -11.40 -34.13
C LYS A 755 30.77 -10.98 -32.96
N MET A 756 30.58 -11.61 -31.78
CA MET A 756 31.35 -11.31 -30.58
C MET A 756 32.82 -11.67 -30.73
N LEU A 757 33.13 -12.86 -31.24
CA LEU A 757 34.49 -13.32 -31.48
C LEU A 757 35.22 -12.50 -32.57
N LYS A 758 34.50 -11.98 -33.59
CA LYS A 758 35.04 -11.05 -34.58
C LYS A 758 35.42 -9.70 -33.96
N LYS A 759 34.57 -9.20 -33.04
CA LYS A 759 34.78 -7.91 -32.35
C LYS A 759 35.90 -8.01 -31.30
N HIS A 760 35.97 -9.15 -30.61
CA HIS A 760 36.92 -9.41 -29.54
C HIS A 760 37.72 -10.71 -29.83
N PRO A 761 38.75 -10.69 -30.68
CA PRO A 761 39.49 -11.88 -31.06
C PRO A 761 40.20 -12.58 -29.89
N LEU A 762 40.49 -11.86 -28.79
CA LEU A 762 41.09 -12.38 -27.55
C LEU A 762 40.25 -13.46 -26.87
N LEU A 763 38.95 -13.53 -27.15
CA LEU A 763 38.04 -14.52 -26.60
C LEU A 763 38.12 -15.88 -27.29
N LYS A 764 38.77 -15.95 -28.48
CA LYS A 764 38.81 -17.18 -29.26
C LYS A 764 39.68 -18.22 -28.57
N GLY A 765 39.13 -19.40 -28.30
CA GLY A 765 39.83 -20.52 -27.66
C GLY A 765 40.03 -20.36 -26.14
N LYS A 766 39.43 -19.34 -25.54
CA LYS A 766 39.45 -19.14 -24.09
C LYS A 766 38.21 -19.74 -23.44
N ARG A 767 38.35 -20.17 -22.17
CA ARG A 767 37.26 -20.48 -21.28
C ARG A 767 36.76 -19.18 -20.68
N ILE A 768 35.50 -18.85 -20.88
CA ILE A 768 34.92 -17.53 -20.58
C ILE A 768 33.99 -17.61 -19.40
N TYR A 769 34.34 -16.94 -18.31
CA TYR A 769 33.52 -16.75 -17.10
C TYR A 769 32.86 -15.38 -17.18
N LEU A 770 31.52 -15.35 -17.32
CA LEU A 770 30.74 -14.11 -17.46
C LEU A 770 30.10 -13.72 -16.16
N TYR A 771 30.56 -12.64 -15.52
CA TYR A 771 30.03 -12.12 -14.27
C TYR A 771 29.01 -10.98 -14.54
N CYS A 772 27.75 -11.22 -14.15
CA CYS A 772 26.63 -10.31 -14.31
C CYS A 772 26.02 -9.90 -12.96
N PRO A 773 26.63 -8.97 -12.21
CA PRO A 773 26.10 -8.52 -10.92
C PRO A 773 24.87 -7.63 -11.09
N THR A 774 23.98 -7.68 -10.09
CA THR A 774 22.81 -6.82 -10.01
C THR A 774 23.08 -5.61 -9.09
N PHE A 775 22.51 -4.45 -9.43
CA PHE A 775 22.53 -3.29 -8.53
C PHE A 775 21.79 -3.57 -7.23
N ARG A 776 22.14 -2.82 -6.17
CA ARG A 776 21.46 -2.87 -4.87
C ARG A 776 20.53 -1.70 -4.70
N GLU A 777 19.48 -1.90 -3.92
CA GLU A 777 18.52 -0.86 -3.57
C GLU A 777 18.35 -0.80 -2.05
N ALA A 778 18.26 0.42 -1.54
CA ALA A 778 17.84 0.67 -0.16
C ALA A 778 16.78 1.79 -0.17
N ASN A 779 15.62 1.53 0.43
CA ASN A 779 14.50 2.48 0.48
C ASN A 779 14.06 3.00 -0.90
N GLY A 780 14.00 2.13 -1.92
CA GLY A 780 13.62 2.48 -3.29
C GLY A 780 14.65 3.33 -4.03
N ARG A 781 15.86 3.48 -3.51
CA ARG A 781 16.99 4.15 -4.15
C ARG A 781 18.11 3.16 -4.44
N LYS A 782 18.70 3.31 -5.60
CA LYS A 782 19.89 2.54 -5.96
C LYS A 782 21.05 3.00 -5.10
N ILE A 783 21.73 2.03 -4.50
CA ILE A 783 22.93 2.25 -3.69
C ILE A 783 24.15 1.70 -4.43
N ARG A 784 25.30 2.27 -4.12
CA ARG A 784 26.60 1.76 -4.61
C ARG A 784 26.75 0.31 -4.15
N PHE A 785 27.14 -0.53 -5.08
CA PHE A 785 27.48 -1.93 -4.84
C PHE A 785 28.89 -2.20 -5.29
N GLU A 786 29.71 -2.72 -4.41
CA GLU A 786 31.03 -3.27 -4.70
C GLU A 786 30.97 -4.74 -4.32
N PRO A 787 31.20 -5.66 -5.28
CA PRO A 787 31.32 -7.08 -4.96
C PRO A 787 32.55 -7.31 -4.10
N ASP A 788 32.44 -8.25 -3.17
CA ASP A 788 33.57 -8.68 -2.33
C ASP A 788 34.47 -9.63 -3.15
N ILE A 789 35.17 -9.05 -4.14
CA ILE A 789 36.10 -9.75 -5.05
C ILE A 789 37.46 -9.05 -5.00
N ASP A 790 38.49 -9.78 -4.61
CA ASP A 790 39.89 -9.35 -4.83
C ASP A 790 40.30 -9.59 -6.28
N TRP A 791 40.20 -8.52 -7.08
CA TRP A 791 40.52 -8.58 -8.51
C TRP A 791 41.96 -8.97 -8.83
N LEU A 792 42.91 -8.65 -7.95
CA LEU A 792 44.33 -9.04 -8.15
C LEU A 792 44.51 -10.53 -7.88
N SER A 793 43.96 -11.03 -6.80
CA SER A 793 43.95 -12.45 -6.49
C SER A 793 43.24 -13.28 -7.55
N LEU A 794 42.11 -12.77 -8.06
CA LEU A 794 41.39 -13.40 -9.17
C LEU A 794 42.26 -13.46 -10.44
N GLU A 795 42.84 -12.35 -10.88
CA GLU A 795 43.74 -12.30 -12.04
C GLU A 795 44.91 -13.32 -11.93
N ASN A 796 45.58 -13.36 -10.76
CA ASN A 796 46.71 -14.28 -10.50
C ASN A 796 46.27 -15.74 -10.45
N SER A 797 45.01 -16.02 -10.22
CA SER A 797 44.46 -17.38 -10.14
C SER A 797 43.90 -17.90 -11.46
N LEU A 798 43.70 -17.02 -12.45
CA LEU A 798 43.25 -17.40 -13.80
C LEU A 798 44.37 -18.04 -14.60
N GLY A 799 44.04 -19.12 -15.34
CA GLY A 799 44.96 -19.78 -16.28
C GLY A 799 45.14 -18.95 -17.58
N ASP A 800 46.18 -19.27 -18.35
CA ASP A 800 46.45 -18.61 -19.65
C ASP A 800 45.31 -18.78 -20.67
N ASP A 801 44.52 -19.82 -20.51
CA ASP A 801 43.34 -20.16 -21.32
C ASP A 801 42.00 -19.67 -20.75
N GLU A 802 42.01 -19.02 -19.59
CA GLU A 802 40.80 -18.49 -18.91
C GLU A 802 40.67 -16.98 -19.09
N ILE A 803 39.42 -16.49 -19.13
CA ILE A 803 39.12 -15.06 -19.12
C ILE A 803 37.85 -14.79 -18.29
N PHE A 804 37.90 -13.77 -17.45
CA PHE A 804 36.79 -13.33 -16.61
C PHE A 804 36.22 -12.03 -17.19
N ILE A 805 34.93 -12.05 -17.57
CA ILE A 805 34.27 -10.91 -18.17
C ILE A 805 33.26 -10.35 -17.21
N ILE A 806 33.33 -9.05 -16.95
CA ILE A 806 32.34 -8.30 -16.14
C ILE A 806 31.34 -7.64 -17.09
N HIS A 807 30.05 -7.88 -16.88
CA HIS A 807 28.97 -7.17 -17.53
C HIS A 807 28.01 -6.61 -16.48
N ARG A 808 28.24 -5.36 -16.13
CA ARG A 808 27.45 -4.67 -15.09
C ARG A 808 26.06 -4.32 -15.63
N HIS A 809 25.09 -4.33 -14.72
CA HIS A 809 23.77 -3.80 -15.05
C HIS A 809 23.87 -2.32 -15.48
N PRO A 810 23.18 -1.85 -16.55
CA PRO A 810 23.32 -0.49 -17.11
C PRO A 810 23.11 0.66 -16.12
N VAL A 811 22.51 0.36 -14.99
CA VAL A 811 22.26 1.30 -13.90
C VAL A 811 23.47 1.49 -12.99
N MET A 812 24.38 0.53 -12.96
CA MET A 812 25.62 0.61 -12.17
C MET A 812 26.61 1.47 -12.94
N ARG A 813 26.96 2.62 -12.37
CA ARG A 813 27.89 3.58 -12.98
C ARG A 813 29.31 3.41 -12.46
N GLU A 814 29.49 2.66 -11.40
CA GLU A 814 30.78 2.43 -10.75
C GLU A 814 31.67 1.55 -11.64
N ASP A 815 32.92 1.93 -11.80
CA ASP A 815 33.95 1.08 -12.36
C ASP A 815 34.42 0.09 -11.28
N LEU A 816 34.09 -1.19 -11.44
CA LEU A 816 34.44 -2.21 -10.46
C LEU A 816 35.95 -2.52 -10.44
N LEU A 817 36.68 -2.21 -11.52
CA LEU A 817 38.13 -2.40 -11.61
C LEU A 817 38.93 -1.18 -11.13
N HIS A 818 38.24 -0.08 -10.76
CA HIS A 818 38.88 1.16 -10.23
C HIS A 818 39.98 1.73 -11.12
N GLY A 819 39.79 1.64 -12.44
CA GLY A 819 40.76 2.10 -13.42
C GLY A 819 42.04 1.22 -13.52
N LYS A 820 42.11 0.09 -12.84
CA LYS A 820 43.21 -0.86 -12.96
C LYS A 820 43.04 -1.73 -14.21
N PHE A 821 44.17 -2.10 -14.79
CA PHE A 821 44.21 -2.99 -15.97
C PHE A 821 44.59 -4.40 -15.53
N TYR A 822 43.80 -5.38 -15.94
CA TYR A 822 44.05 -6.81 -15.74
C TYR A 822 44.06 -7.53 -17.09
N PRO A 823 45.08 -8.33 -17.43
CA PRO A 823 45.15 -9.05 -18.70
C PRO A 823 43.99 -10.00 -18.99
N ASN A 824 43.51 -10.74 -17.97
CA ASN A 824 42.48 -11.76 -18.11
C ASN A 824 41.13 -11.38 -17.47
N VAL A 825 41.01 -10.19 -16.80
CA VAL A 825 39.73 -9.65 -16.31
C VAL A 825 39.34 -8.45 -17.16
N LYS A 826 38.18 -8.51 -17.80
CA LYS A 826 37.68 -7.51 -18.76
C LYS A 826 36.34 -6.98 -18.39
N ASP A 827 36.14 -5.66 -18.47
CA ASP A 827 34.82 -5.02 -18.36
C ASP A 827 34.21 -4.80 -19.75
N TYR A 828 33.21 -5.63 -20.06
CA TYR A 828 32.47 -5.55 -21.33
C TYR A 828 31.02 -5.10 -21.09
N THR A 829 30.82 -4.21 -20.13
CA THR A 829 29.48 -3.65 -19.79
C THR A 829 28.75 -3.02 -20.97
N ASN A 830 29.49 -2.48 -21.94
CA ASN A 830 28.90 -1.84 -23.11
C ASN A 830 28.54 -2.82 -24.25
N GLU A 831 28.91 -4.10 -24.11
CA GLU A 831 28.53 -5.11 -25.09
C GLU A 831 27.11 -5.63 -24.86
N PRO A 832 26.39 -6.03 -25.92
CA PRO A 832 25.06 -6.63 -25.74
C PRO A 832 25.13 -7.96 -24.96
N LEU A 833 24.29 -8.08 -23.92
CA LEU A 833 24.30 -9.25 -23.04
C LEU A 833 24.12 -10.60 -23.78
N ASN A 834 23.24 -10.65 -24.80
CA ASN A 834 23.02 -11.87 -25.58
C ASN A 834 24.25 -12.30 -26.40
N GLU A 835 25.06 -11.33 -26.87
CA GLU A 835 26.33 -11.61 -27.55
C GLU A 835 27.36 -12.16 -26.57
N LEU A 836 27.42 -11.64 -25.32
CA LEU A 836 28.29 -12.15 -24.27
C LEU A 836 27.88 -13.55 -23.81
N LEU A 837 26.58 -13.77 -23.60
CA LEU A 837 26.05 -15.10 -23.22
C LEU A 837 26.39 -16.15 -24.32
N SER A 838 26.37 -15.76 -25.61
CA SER A 838 26.69 -16.70 -26.71
C SER A 838 28.11 -17.23 -26.69
N VAL A 839 29.04 -16.57 -25.99
CA VAL A 839 30.45 -16.99 -25.84
C VAL A 839 30.78 -17.50 -24.46
N ALA A 840 29.93 -17.31 -23.46
CA ALA A 840 30.20 -17.69 -22.09
C ALA A 840 30.15 -19.20 -21.89
N ASP A 841 31.13 -19.75 -21.15
CA ASP A 841 31.17 -21.15 -20.73
C ASP A 841 30.53 -21.34 -19.32
N VAL A 842 30.61 -20.32 -18.46
CA VAL A 842 29.90 -20.29 -17.16
C VAL A 842 29.36 -18.88 -16.91
N LEU A 843 28.12 -18.77 -16.48
CA LEU A 843 27.55 -17.53 -15.97
C LEU A 843 27.75 -17.45 -14.46
N ILE A 844 28.29 -16.35 -14.00
CA ILE A 844 28.35 -15.97 -12.59
C ILE A 844 27.36 -14.82 -12.39
N THR A 845 26.44 -14.97 -11.48
CA THR A 845 25.45 -13.91 -11.21
C THR A 845 25.00 -13.95 -9.75
N ASP A 846 24.12 -13.02 -9.39
CA ASP A 846 23.57 -12.96 -8.04
C ASP A 846 22.04 -13.05 -8.09
N TYR A 847 21.35 -11.93 -7.97
CA TYR A 847 19.87 -11.85 -7.97
C TYR A 847 19.33 -11.43 -9.35
N SER A 848 19.93 -11.87 -10.41
CA SER A 848 19.62 -11.42 -11.78
C SER A 848 18.69 -12.37 -12.54
N SER A 849 17.79 -11.79 -13.33
CA SER A 849 16.96 -12.56 -14.29
C SER A 849 17.75 -13.12 -15.48
N VAL A 850 19.04 -12.77 -15.64
CA VAL A 850 19.90 -13.34 -16.67
C VAL A 850 20.03 -14.87 -16.54
N MET A 851 19.81 -15.43 -15.35
CA MET A 851 19.80 -16.87 -15.14
C MET A 851 18.78 -17.62 -16.01
N PHE A 852 17.66 -16.98 -16.36
CA PHE A 852 16.65 -17.58 -17.24
C PHE A 852 17.19 -17.74 -18.66
N ASP A 853 17.94 -16.74 -19.15
CA ASP A 853 18.52 -16.76 -20.48
C ASP A 853 19.67 -17.78 -20.55
N ALA A 854 20.49 -17.88 -19.48
CA ALA A 854 21.55 -18.88 -19.35
C ALA A 854 20.99 -20.32 -19.33
N VAL A 855 19.92 -20.57 -18.56
CA VAL A 855 19.24 -21.88 -18.56
C VAL A 855 18.70 -22.27 -19.94
N LEU A 856 18.18 -21.31 -20.72
CA LEU A 856 17.73 -21.58 -22.10
C LEU A 856 18.88 -21.88 -23.07
N MET A 857 20.05 -21.33 -22.79
CA MET A 857 21.25 -21.54 -23.61
C MET A 857 22.12 -22.71 -23.15
N ASP A 858 21.72 -23.44 -22.14
CA ASP A 858 22.45 -24.54 -21.52
C ASP A 858 23.82 -24.12 -20.97
N ILE A 859 23.89 -22.91 -20.38
CA ILE A 859 25.10 -22.38 -19.74
C ILE A 859 25.04 -22.70 -18.25
N PRO A 860 26.06 -23.37 -17.66
CA PRO A 860 26.19 -23.58 -16.24
C PRO A 860 26.19 -22.25 -15.47
N ILE A 861 25.55 -22.24 -14.28
CA ILE A 861 25.37 -21.02 -13.49
C ILE A 861 25.96 -21.21 -12.10
N VAL A 862 26.73 -20.22 -11.65
CA VAL A 862 27.17 -20.08 -10.25
C VAL A 862 26.58 -18.79 -9.69
N PHE A 863 25.92 -18.89 -8.54
CA PHE A 863 25.34 -17.74 -7.86
C PHE A 863 26.29 -17.23 -6.80
N TYR A 864 26.88 -16.05 -7.02
CA TYR A 864 27.77 -15.38 -6.07
C TYR A 864 27.01 -14.32 -5.29
N CYS A 865 26.67 -14.61 -4.04
CA CYS A 865 25.75 -13.83 -3.23
C CYS A 865 26.27 -13.55 -1.80
N PRO A 866 27.37 -12.79 -1.66
CA PRO A 866 28.01 -12.53 -0.35
C PRO A 866 27.11 -11.72 0.60
N ASP A 867 26.10 -11.04 0.08
CA ASP A 867 25.21 -10.15 0.82
C ASP A 867 23.76 -10.64 0.93
N ILE A 868 23.49 -11.93 0.74
CA ILE A 868 22.13 -12.50 0.73
C ILE A 868 21.33 -12.14 1.98
N LYS A 869 21.97 -12.10 3.16
CA LYS A 869 21.33 -11.76 4.44
C LYS A 869 20.83 -10.31 4.50
N ASN A 870 21.38 -9.44 3.66
CA ASN A 870 21.07 -8.00 3.60
C ASN A 870 20.34 -7.59 2.32
N TYR A 871 19.98 -8.53 1.45
CA TYR A 871 19.32 -8.20 0.19
C TYR A 871 17.86 -7.76 0.43
N ALA A 872 17.50 -6.59 -0.12
CA ALA A 872 16.28 -5.87 0.24
C ALA A 872 14.99 -6.41 -0.42
N ARG A 873 15.07 -7.28 -1.44
CA ARG A 873 13.92 -7.79 -2.16
C ARG A 873 13.65 -9.26 -1.86
N ASP A 874 12.37 -9.57 -1.63
CA ASP A 874 11.90 -10.95 -1.51
C ASP A 874 11.84 -11.66 -2.88
N PHE A 875 11.81 -12.99 -2.81
CA PHE A 875 11.76 -13.89 -3.96
C PHE A 875 10.45 -14.69 -3.96
N TYR A 876 10.03 -15.13 -5.16
CA TYR A 876 9.00 -16.16 -5.31
C TYR A 876 9.58 -17.57 -5.18
N LEU A 877 10.86 -17.74 -5.49
CA LEU A 877 11.60 -19.00 -5.39
C LEU A 877 12.30 -19.10 -4.03
N ARG A 878 12.46 -20.30 -3.51
CA ARG A 878 13.24 -20.54 -2.29
C ARG A 878 14.73 -20.44 -2.61
N TYR A 879 15.37 -19.44 -2.04
CA TYR A 879 16.80 -19.27 -2.21
C TYR A 879 17.59 -20.05 -1.12
N PRO A 880 18.67 -20.80 -1.45
CA PRO A 880 19.16 -21.13 -2.80
C PRO A 880 18.53 -22.42 -3.40
N ALA A 881 17.63 -23.09 -2.68
CA ALA A 881 17.16 -24.46 -2.98
C ALA A 881 16.50 -24.61 -4.37
N ASP A 882 15.83 -23.58 -4.89
CA ASP A 882 15.15 -23.62 -6.19
C ASP A 882 16.00 -23.01 -7.32
N LEU A 883 17.28 -22.66 -7.08
CA LEU A 883 18.16 -22.10 -8.10
C LEU A 883 18.70 -23.16 -9.04
N PRO A 884 18.93 -22.83 -10.34
CA PRO A 884 19.45 -23.77 -11.35
C PRO A 884 20.97 -23.86 -11.38
N GLY A 885 21.63 -23.80 -10.22
CA GLY A 885 23.08 -23.84 -10.09
C GLY A 885 23.54 -23.73 -8.64
N GLU A 886 24.83 -23.83 -8.39
CA GLU A 886 25.43 -23.72 -7.06
C GLU A 886 25.48 -22.26 -6.60
N ALA A 887 25.30 -22.04 -5.28
CA ALA A 887 25.36 -20.73 -4.66
C ALA A 887 26.53 -20.67 -3.66
N VAL A 888 27.36 -19.63 -3.78
CA VAL A 888 28.50 -19.35 -2.91
C VAL A 888 28.40 -17.95 -2.32
N GLU A 889 28.78 -17.81 -1.05
CA GLU A 889 28.81 -16.54 -0.31
C GLU A 889 30.23 -15.99 -0.16
N SER A 890 31.27 -16.82 -0.35
CA SER A 890 32.70 -16.48 -0.16
C SER A 890 33.42 -16.34 -1.51
N PHE A 891 34.30 -15.35 -1.59
CA PHE A 891 35.17 -15.17 -2.76
C PHE A 891 36.18 -16.35 -2.91
N ASP A 892 36.67 -16.92 -1.78
CA ASP A 892 37.63 -18.02 -1.79
C ASP A 892 37.08 -19.29 -2.45
N GLU A 893 35.76 -19.51 -2.36
CA GLU A 893 35.06 -20.62 -2.99
C GLU A 893 34.65 -20.36 -4.46
N LEU A 894 34.64 -19.08 -4.87
CA LEU A 894 34.05 -18.67 -6.16
C LEU A 894 34.71 -19.35 -7.34
N LEU A 895 36.05 -19.21 -7.50
CA LEU A 895 36.74 -19.67 -8.68
C LEU A 895 36.78 -21.19 -8.80
N SER A 896 36.93 -21.90 -7.67
CA SER A 896 36.89 -23.37 -7.64
C SER A 896 35.50 -23.89 -8.05
N THR A 897 34.43 -23.25 -7.54
CA THR A 897 33.03 -23.61 -7.88
C THR A 897 32.72 -23.31 -9.37
N VAL A 898 33.21 -22.17 -9.90
CA VAL A 898 33.05 -21.80 -11.30
C VAL A 898 33.73 -22.78 -12.24
N ARG A 899 34.96 -23.22 -11.92
CA ARG A 899 35.68 -24.27 -12.68
C ARG A 899 34.96 -25.61 -12.63
N ALA A 900 34.56 -26.03 -11.43
CA ALA A 900 33.77 -27.26 -11.26
C ALA A 900 32.47 -27.24 -12.06
N ALA A 901 31.74 -26.11 -12.09
CA ALA A 901 30.53 -25.96 -12.89
C ALA A 901 30.84 -26.04 -14.41
N GLY A 902 31.96 -25.44 -14.87
CA GLY A 902 32.37 -25.52 -16.28
C GLY A 902 32.79 -26.94 -16.71
N ASP A 903 33.37 -27.72 -15.81
CA ASP A 903 33.79 -29.11 -16.08
C ASP A 903 32.65 -30.12 -15.92
N GLY A 904 31.73 -29.85 -14.95
CA GLY A 904 30.61 -30.72 -14.60
C GLY A 904 29.39 -30.60 -15.53
N GLY A 905 29.34 -29.59 -16.39
CA GLY A 905 28.20 -29.32 -17.26
C GLY A 905 27.00 -28.70 -16.54
N ILE A 906 25.79 -28.95 -17.08
CA ILE A 906 24.56 -28.32 -16.60
C ILE A 906 24.13 -29.00 -15.30
N ASP A 907 23.83 -28.18 -14.27
CA ASP A 907 23.25 -28.65 -13.02
C ASP A 907 21.91 -29.38 -13.26
N PRO A 908 21.70 -30.56 -12.67
CA PRO A 908 20.44 -31.31 -12.84
C PRO A 908 19.19 -30.53 -12.45
N ARG A 909 19.30 -29.54 -11.56
CA ARG A 909 18.21 -28.63 -11.17
C ARG A 909 17.77 -27.70 -12.31
N ALA A 910 18.64 -27.44 -13.28
CA ALA A 910 18.35 -26.52 -14.39
C ALA A 910 17.24 -27.05 -15.32
N GLU A 911 17.15 -28.38 -15.53
CA GLU A 911 16.08 -28.96 -16.33
C GLU A 911 14.71 -28.83 -15.66
N ASP A 912 14.60 -29.14 -14.36
CA ASP A 912 13.38 -28.93 -13.59
C ASP A 912 13.00 -27.44 -13.53
N PHE A 913 13.99 -26.57 -13.35
CA PHE A 913 13.81 -25.12 -13.38
C PHE A 913 13.29 -24.64 -14.72
N ARG A 914 13.88 -25.12 -15.85
CA ARG A 914 13.40 -24.83 -17.22
C ARG A 914 11.96 -25.23 -17.40
N ARG A 915 11.61 -26.45 -17.00
CA ARG A 915 10.25 -26.99 -17.09
C ARG A 915 9.26 -26.11 -16.29
N ARG A 916 9.58 -25.74 -15.06
CA ARG A 916 8.71 -24.93 -14.20
C ARG A 916 8.61 -23.48 -14.64
N GLN A 917 9.71 -22.85 -15.04
CA GLN A 917 9.76 -21.41 -15.26
C GLN A 917 9.71 -20.98 -16.73
N LEU A 918 10.09 -21.84 -17.67
CA LEU A 918 10.40 -21.48 -19.06
C LEU A 918 9.75 -22.41 -20.10
N SER A 919 8.85 -23.29 -19.72
CA SER A 919 8.27 -24.33 -20.61
C SER A 919 7.54 -23.78 -21.83
N ALA A 920 7.13 -22.50 -21.83
CA ALA A 920 6.55 -21.85 -23.02
C ALA A 920 7.59 -21.12 -23.88
N CYS A 921 8.87 -21.11 -23.50
CA CYS A 921 9.98 -20.62 -24.32
C CYS A 921 10.55 -21.79 -25.13
N ASP A 922 9.99 -22.08 -26.29
CA ASP A 922 10.26 -23.24 -27.14
C ASP A 922 10.70 -22.85 -28.58
N GLY A 923 11.05 -21.57 -28.80
CA GLY A 923 11.42 -21.02 -30.09
C GLY A 923 10.27 -20.48 -30.95
N HIS A 924 9.05 -20.54 -30.43
CA HIS A 924 7.82 -20.08 -31.14
C HIS A 924 7.06 -18.99 -30.40
N SER A 925 7.66 -18.35 -29.40
CA SER A 925 7.04 -17.30 -28.59
C SER A 925 6.58 -16.10 -29.41
N THR A 926 7.44 -15.64 -30.33
CA THR A 926 7.15 -14.51 -31.23
C THR A 926 5.97 -14.79 -32.12
N GLN A 927 5.91 -16.00 -32.70
CA GLN A 927 4.82 -16.42 -33.57
C GLN A 927 3.48 -16.44 -32.79
N ARG A 928 3.43 -17.08 -31.64
CA ARG A 928 2.22 -17.15 -30.81
C ARG A 928 1.69 -15.77 -30.43
N VAL A 929 2.57 -14.85 -30.04
CA VAL A 929 2.19 -13.47 -29.73
C VAL A 929 1.67 -12.71 -30.95
N ALA A 930 2.31 -12.87 -32.11
CA ALA A 930 1.86 -12.24 -33.35
C ALA A 930 0.50 -12.79 -33.86
N GLU A 931 0.27 -14.09 -33.73
CA GLU A 931 -1.00 -14.74 -34.01
C GLU A 931 -2.13 -14.20 -33.09
N LEU A 932 -1.89 -14.10 -31.79
CA LEU A 932 -2.84 -13.49 -30.85
C LEU A 932 -3.19 -12.04 -31.23
N ILE A 933 -2.19 -11.22 -31.56
CA ILE A 933 -2.40 -9.83 -32.01
C ILE A 933 -3.27 -9.81 -33.27
N THR A 934 -2.96 -10.66 -34.23
CA THR A 934 -3.69 -10.76 -35.50
C THR A 934 -5.13 -11.23 -35.31
N GLU A 935 -5.37 -12.19 -34.45
CA GLU A 935 -6.71 -12.64 -34.06
C GLU A 935 -7.51 -11.47 -33.45
N LYS A 936 -6.93 -10.72 -32.52
CA LYS A 936 -7.63 -9.60 -31.84
C LYS A 936 -7.84 -8.38 -32.75
N LEU A 937 -7.20 -8.30 -33.91
CA LEU A 937 -7.46 -7.29 -34.93
C LEU A 937 -8.62 -7.63 -35.85
N LYS A 938 -8.96 -8.88 -36.04
CA LYS A 938 -10.14 -9.33 -36.81
C LYS A 938 -11.41 -8.86 -36.09
#